data_6463376d07431b5101812ef2c57c3181
#
_entry.id   6463376d07431b5101812ef2c57c3181
#
_cell.length_a   1.000
_cell.length_b   1.000
_cell.length_c   1.000
_cell.angle_alpha   90.00
_cell.angle_beta   90.00
_cell.angle_gamma   90.00
#
_symmetry.space_group_name_H-M   'P 1'
#
loop_
_entity.id
_entity.type
_entity.pdbx_description
1 polymer ?
#
loop_
_entity_poly.entity_id
_entity_poly.type
_entity_poly.pdbx_seq_one_letter_code
_entity_poly.pdbx_strand_id
1 'polypeptide(L)'
;MPDLKVVSEYQPAGDQPQAIDKLARGLENGLRAQVLKGVTGSGKTYTMAKVIERVNRPTLVLAHNKTLAAQLCEEFREFFPNNAVEYFVSYYDYYQPEAYVPQTDTYIEKDASTNEEIDRLRLSATCALLERRDVIVVASVSCIYGLGEPDDFARMMISLRTGMTLERDELLRRLVEDRYERNDVAFQRNVFRVRGDTVELYPAYYKDRAIRVEFFGDEIERITEFHPVTGAALKQLTHVAVYPASHYVTPKDKLERAAQEIERELAERKKWFEDNGKLIEAQRIDQRTRYDVEMMRTLGYCSGIENYSRVISQRPVGSAPMTLLDFFPEDFVLFVDESHVTLPQVRAMYNGDHARKQSLVDYGFRLPCAFDNRPLKFEEFEERFSQAVFVSATPGDFEKQQADQIVEQVIRPTGLLDPRVEVRPVLGQIDDLVAEIHARAEKNERVLVTTLTKKMAEDLTAHFRGLGIKVRYMHADVSALERMEIIRDLRLGEFDVLVGLNLLREGLDLPEVSLVAILDADKEGFLRSETSLIQTIGRAARNAEGLVILYADTVTPSMRAAMDETERRRKLQDDFNKAHGIIPQTIRKSVREMVEISHSAEEASKLSKKKLSDRERAETIARLEKEMKEASRMLEFEYAALLRDQIIELRGEK
;
A
#
# COMPACT_ATOMS: atom_id res chain seq x y z
N MET A 1 -28.39 6.24 -0.77
CA MET A 1 -27.01 6.06 -1.25
C MET A 1 -27.02 4.81 -2.10
N PRO A 2 -26.20 4.70 -3.15
CA PRO A 2 -26.16 3.49 -3.96
C PRO A 2 -25.66 2.30 -3.14
N ASP A 3 -26.15 1.09 -3.49
CA ASP A 3 -25.63 -0.13 -2.89
C ASP A 3 -24.31 -0.53 -3.53
N LEU A 4 -23.46 -1.24 -2.78
CA LEU A 4 -22.26 -1.89 -3.30
C LEU A 4 -22.68 -3.03 -4.23
N LYS A 5 -22.36 -2.92 -5.51
CA LYS A 5 -22.81 -3.89 -6.54
C LYS A 5 -21.69 -4.32 -7.46
N VAL A 6 -21.43 -5.62 -7.48
CA VAL A 6 -20.43 -6.23 -8.38
C VAL A 6 -20.95 -6.27 -9.81
N VAL A 7 -20.13 -5.73 -10.72
CA VAL A 7 -20.31 -5.84 -12.17
C VAL A 7 -19.20 -6.74 -12.69
N SER A 8 -19.53 -7.95 -13.12
CA SER A 8 -18.55 -8.93 -13.60
C SER A 8 -19.19 -9.93 -14.56
N GLU A 9 -18.43 -10.36 -15.55
CA GLU A 9 -18.81 -11.48 -16.43
C GLU A 9 -18.62 -12.84 -15.74
N TYR A 10 -17.86 -12.89 -14.64
CA TYR A 10 -17.62 -14.11 -13.89
C TYR A 10 -18.80 -14.47 -13.00
N GLN A 11 -19.05 -15.77 -12.88
CA GLN A 11 -19.98 -16.35 -11.92
C GLN A 11 -19.21 -17.13 -10.86
N PRO A 12 -19.69 -17.16 -9.60
CA PRO A 12 -19.06 -17.96 -8.58
C PRO A 12 -18.95 -19.43 -8.97
N ALA A 13 -17.76 -20.01 -8.88
CA ALA A 13 -17.45 -21.37 -9.29
C ALA A 13 -16.68 -22.13 -8.20
N GLY A 14 -16.69 -23.46 -8.26
CA GLY A 14 -16.02 -24.33 -7.31
C GLY A 14 -16.54 -24.13 -5.87
N ASP A 15 -15.64 -23.81 -4.94
CA ASP A 15 -15.96 -23.57 -3.53
C ASP A 15 -16.50 -22.15 -3.27
N GLN A 16 -16.39 -21.23 -4.25
CA GLN A 16 -16.75 -19.82 -4.05
C GLN A 16 -18.19 -19.60 -3.58
N PRO A 17 -19.23 -20.26 -4.15
CA PRO A 17 -20.61 -20.08 -3.68
C PRO A 17 -20.79 -20.38 -2.21
N GLN A 18 -20.18 -21.47 -1.72
CA GLN A 18 -20.26 -21.86 -0.31
C GLN A 18 -19.43 -20.92 0.59
N ALA A 19 -18.25 -20.50 0.11
CA ALA A 19 -17.39 -19.57 0.84
C ALA A 19 -18.08 -18.21 1.02
N ILE A 20 -18.67 -17.67 -0.06
CA ILE A 20 -19.44 -16.42 -0.03
C ILE A 20 -20.61 -16.53 0.95
N ASP A 21 -21.39 -17.62 0.86
CA ASP A 21 -22.55 -17.81 1.74
C ASP A 21 -22.15 -17.90 3.22
N LYS A 22 -21.15 -18.71 3.55
CA LYS A 22 -20.66 -18.87 4.92
C LYS A 22 -20.09 -17.59 5.51
N LEU A 23 -19.24 -16.89 4.77
CA LEU A 23 -18.62 -15.65 5.24
C LEU A 23 -19.65 -14.54 5.42
N ALA A 24 -20.55 -14.36 4.45
CA ALA A 24 -21.58 -13.32 4.54
C ALA A 24 -22.54 -13.60 5.70
N ARG A 25 -23.02 -14.84 5.86
CA ARG A 25 -23.86 -15.21 7.03
C ARG A 25 -23.12 -15.04 8.35
N GLY A 26 -21.81 -15.33 8.38
CA GLY A 26 -21.00 -15.09 9.56
C GLY A 26 -21.00 -13.60 9.95
N LEU A 27 -20.82 -12.71 8.99
CA LEU A 27 -20.90 -11.26 9.20
C LEU A 27 -22.33 -10.82 9.60
N GLU A 28 -23.35 -11.32 8.94
CA GLU A 28 -24.76 -11.07 9.26
C GLU A 28 -25.13 -11.53 10.69
N ASN A 29 -24.56 -12.63 11.15
CA ASN A 29 -24.76 -13.18 12.48
C ASN A 29 -23.84 -12.58 13.57
N GLY A 30 -23.00 -11.62 13.23
CA GLY A 30 -22.15 -10.89 14.19
C GLY A 30 -20.87 -11.64 14.60
N LEU A 31 -20.40 -12.64 13.85
CA LEU A 31 -19.11 -13.28 14.12
C LEU A 31 -18.00 -12.23 14.04
N ARG A 32 -17.13 -12.19 15.06
CA ARG A 32 -16.09 -11.19 15.17
C ARG A 32 -14.94 -11.44 14.19
N ALA A 33 -14.50 -12.66 14.07
CA ALA A 33 -13.35 -13.01 13.24
C ALA A 33 -13.63 -14.28 12.44
N GLN A 34 -13.33 -14.22 11.15
CA GLN A 34 -13.48 -15.35 10.23
C GLN A 34 -12.20 -15.48 9.40
N VAL A 35 -11.88 -16.70 8.99
CA VAL A 35 -10.74 -16.96 8.09
C VAL A 35 -11.26 -17.51 6.77
N LEU A 36 -10.84 -16.85 5.66
CA LEU A 36 -10.90 -17.43 4.33
C LEU A 36 -9.55 -18.07 4.00
N LYS A 37 -9.45 -19.40 4.18
CA LYS A 37 -8.28 -20.19 3.80
C LYS A 37 -8.37 -20.54 2.32
N GLY A 38 -7.87 -19.63 1.47
CA GLY A 38 -8.00 -19.76 0.01
C GLY A 38 -6.65 -19.99 -0.67
N VAL A 39 -6.54 -21.06 -1.47
CA VAL A 39 -5.32 -21.34 -2.22
C VAL A 39 -5.05 -20.24 -3.27
N THR A 40 -3.80 -20.13 -3.70
CA THR A 40 -3.43 -19.22 -4.78
C THR A 40 -4.17 -19.60 -6.07
N GLY A 41 -4.83 -18.61 -6.69
CA GLY A 41 -5.60 -18.84 -7.93
C GLY A 41 -7.03 -19.35 -7.74
N SER A 42 -7.53 -19.47 -6.52
CA SER A 42 -8.93 -19.84 -6.28
C SER A 42 -9.92 -18.68 -6.47
N GLY A 43 -9.44 -17.45 -6.72
CA GLY A 43 -10.29 -16.26 -6.89
C GLY A 43 -10.74 -15.64 -5.56
N LYS A 44 -9.83 -15.56 -4.57
CA LYS A 44 -10.11 -14.95 -3.26
C LYS A 44 -10.67 -13.52 -3.38
N THR A 45 -10.07 -12.69 -4.25
CA THR A 45 -10.51 -11.29 -4.45
C THR A 45 -11.96 -11.24 -4.93
N TYR A 46 -12.34 -12.10 -5.86
CA TYR A 46 -13.73 -12.18 -6.32
C TYR A 46 -14.68 -12.64 -5.21
N THR A 47 -14.26 -13.60 -4.38
CA THR A 47 -15.03 -14.03 -3.20
C THR A 47 -15.22 -12.88 -2.21
N MET A 48 -14.15 -12.10 -1.92
CA MET A 48 -14.24 -10.89 -1.10
C MET A 48 -15.25 -9.91 -1.70
N ALA A 49 -15.15 -9.61 -3.01
CA ALA A 49 -16.06 -8.70 -3.68
C ALA A 49 -17.54 -9.15 -3.55
N LYS A 50 -17.83 -10.43 -3.73
CA LYS A 50 -19.18 -10.96 -3.59
C LYS A 50 -19.70 -10.96 -2.14
N VAL A 51 -18.81 -11.14 -1.14
CA VAL A 51 -19.17 -10.97 0.27
C VAL A 51 -19.48 -9.50 0.57
N ILE A 52 -18.65 -8.57 0.10
CA ILE A 52 -18.83 -7.11 0.25
C ILE A 52 -20.18 -6.68 -0.37
N GLU A 53 -20.47 -7.13 -1.59
CA GLU A 53 -21.77 -6.87 -2.26
C GLU A 53 -22.93 -7.32 -1.39
N ARG A 54 -22.86 -8.53 -0.83
CA ARG A 54 -23.96 -9.11 -0.06
C ARG A 54 -24.19 -8.40 1.27
N VAL A 55 -23.13 -8.07 2.00
CA VAL A 55 -23.28 -7.42 3.31
C VAL A 55 -23.53 -5.91 3.18
N ASN A 56 -23.18 -5.31 2.05
CA ASN A 56 -23.46 -3.92 1.67
C ASN A 56 -23.05 -2.90 2.76
N ARG A 57 -21.81 -3.02 3.26
CA ARG A 57 -21.27 -2.16 4.34
C ARG A 57 -19.94 -1.55 3.90
N PRO A 58 -19.57 -0.35 4.42
CA PRO A 58 -18.25 0.22 4.22
C PRO A 58 -17.17 -0.80 4.57
N THR A 59 -16.14 -0.89 3.74
CA THR A 59 -15.16 -1.95 3.84
C THR A 59 -13.74 -1.40 3.79
N LEU A 60 -12.89 -1.86 4.70
CA LEU A 60 -11.44 -1.67 4.66
C LEU A 60 -10.77 -2.98 4.23
N VAL A 61 -9.98 -2.93 3.16
CA VAL A 61 -9.13 -4.04 2.72
C VAL A 61 -7.68 -3.69 3.02
N LEU A 62 -7.06 -4.41 3.95
CA LEU A 62 -5.70 -4.17 4.41
C LEU A 62 -4.73 -5.13 3.72
N ALA A 63 -3.70 -4.59 3.07
CA ALA A 63 -2.63 -5.32 2.42
C ALA A 63 -1.26 -4.96 3.04
N HIS A 64 -0.29 -5.89 3.00
CA HIS A 64 1.00 -5.71 3.66
C HIS A 64 1.98 -4.77 2.90
N ASN A 65 1.76 -4.47 1.62
CA ASN A 65 2.61 -3.56 0.84
C ASN A 65 1.82 -2.73 -0.18
N LYS A 66 2.46 -1.68 -0.73
CA LYS A 66 1.86 -0.76 -1.69
C LYS A 66 1.45 -1.44 -3.00
N THR A 67 2.29 -2.34 -3.52
CA THR A 67 2.07 -3.01 -4.80
C THR A 67 0.85 -3.92 -4.76
N LEU A 68 0.72 -4.74 -3.72
CA LEU A 68 -0.45 -5.58 -3.54
C LEU A 68 -1.72 -4.74 -3.31
N ALA A 69 -1.61 -3.67 -2.52
CA ALA A 69 -2.73 -2.75 -2.30
C ALA A 69 -3.18 -2.08 -3.63
N ALA A 70 -2.24 -1.70 -4.51
CA ALA A 70 -2.56 -1.15 -5.82
C ALA A 70 -3.30 -2.17 -6.69
N GLN A 71 -2.76 -3.39 -6.80
CA GLN A 71 -3.39 -4.48 -7.56
C GLN A 71 -4.81 -4.77 -7.06
N LEU A 72 -5.00 -4.91 -5.74
CA LEU A 72 -6.32 -5.14 -5.15
C LEU A 72 -7.28 -3.97 -5.43
N CYS A 73 -6.78 -2.73 -5.35
CA CYS A 73 -7.58 -1.54 -5.64
C CYS A 73 -8.08 -1.53 -7.09
N GLU A 74 -7.25 -1.92 -8.06
CA GLU A 74 -7.64 -2.04 -9.47
C GLU A 74 -8.67 -3.16 -9.65
N GLU A 75 -8.42 -4.36 -9.11
CA GLU A 75 -9.36 -5.47 -9.16
C GLU A 75 -10.74 -5.08 -8.56
N PHE A 76 -10.76 -4.38 -7.42
CA PHE A 76 -12.00 -3.89 -6.84
C PHE A 76 -12.67 -2.79 -7.66
N ARG A 77 -11.92 -1.89 -8.32
CA ARG A 77 -12.48 -0.90 -9.25
C ARG A 77 -13.15 -1.54 -10.45
N GLU A 78 -12.58 -2.60 -10.98
CA GLU A 78 -13.21 -3.39 -12.03
C GLU A 78 -14.51 -4.04 -11.56
N PHE A 79 -14.53 -4.60 -10.34
CA PHE A 79 -15.73 -5.22 -9.77
C PHE A 79 -16.80 -4.21 -9.35
N PHE A 80 -16.41 -3.00 -8.91
CA PHE A 80 -17.32 -1.97 -8.39
C PHE A 80 -17.20 -0.64 -9.15
N PRO A 81 -17.44 -0.62 -10.48
CA PRO A 81 -17.21 0.57 -11.30
C PRO A 81 -18.11 1.76 -10.96
N ASN A 82 -19.21 1.54 -10.24
CA ASN A 82 -20.18 2.56 -9.89
C ASN A 82 -20.10 3.01 -8.40
N ASN A 83 -19.19 2.43 -7.63
CA ASN A 83 -19.02 2.69 -6.20
C ASN A 83 -17.67 3.39 -5.92
N ALA A 84 -17.48 3.88 -4.71
CA ALA A 84 -16.23 4.51 -4.32
C ALA A 84 -15.20 3.44 -3.92
N VAL A 85 -14.20 3.20 -4.77
CA VAL A 85 -13.05 2.35 -4.47
C VAL A 85 -11.82 3.23 -4.35
N GLU A 86 -11.38 3.43 -3.12
CA GLU A 86 -10.36 4.39 -2.74
C GLU A 86 -9.05 3.68 -2.37
N TYR A 87 -7.94 4.41 -2.51
CA TYR A 87 -6.59 3.91 -2.26
C TYR A 87 -5.91 4.70 -1.16
N PHE A 88 -5.41 4.01 -0.12
CA PHE A 88 -4.78 4.65 1.02
C PHE A 88 -3.48 3.95 1.42
N VAL A 89 -2.36 4.50 0.96
CA VAL A 89 -1.01 3.99 1.27
C VAL A 89 -0.10 5.12 1.76
N SER A 90 1.13 4.81 2.13
CA SER A 90 2.11 5.84 2.48
C SER A 90 2.36 6.76 1.27
N TYR A 91 2.23 8.08 1.46
CA TYR A 91 2.44 9.09 0.43
C TYR A 91 3.92 9.46 0.20
N TYR A 92 4.83 8.80 0.90
CA TYR A 92 6.27 8.99 0.67
C TYR A 92 6.77 8.09 -0.46
N ASP A 93 7.39 8.68 -1.48
CA ASP A 93 8.18 7.94 -2.47
C ASP A 93 9.52 7.51 -1.88
N TYR A 94 10.13 8.43 -1.14
CA TYR A 94 11.32 8.19 -0.31
C TYR A 94 11.03 8.67 1.10
N TYR A 95 11.42 7.90 2.10
CA TYR A 95 11.26 8.25 3.50
C TYR A 95 12.45 7.80 4.34
N GLN A 96 13.24 8.76 4.78
CA GLN A 96 14.23 8.58 5.82
C GLN A 96 13.69 9.22 7.10
N PRO A 97 13.31 8.42 8.10
CA PRO A 97 12.81 8.96 9.36
C PRO A 97 13.91 9.70 10.11
N GLU A 98 13.53 10.77 10.81
CA GLU A 98 14.40 11.42 11.78
C GLU A 98 14.91 10.40 12.80
N ALA A 99 16.21 10.36 13.02
CA ALA A 99 16.84 9.44 13.97
C ALA A 99 18.09 10.04 14.59
N TYR A 100 18.46 9.53 15.76
CA TYR A 100 19.74 9.85 16.37
C TYR A 100 20.46 8.57 16.80
N VAL A 101 21.73 8.47 16.42
CA VAL A 101 22.60 7.33 16.72
C VAL A 101 23.62 7.78 17.77
N PRO A 102 23.39 7.47 19.07
CA PRO A 102 24.25 7.96 20.16
C PRO A 102 25.71 7.51 20.06
N GLN A 103 25.97 6.31 19.51
CA GLN A 103 27.29 5.71 19.40
C GLN A 103 28.25 6.54 18.51
N THR A 104 27.70 7.19 17.49
CA THR A 104 28.45 7.97 16.50
C THR A 104 28.16 9.47 16.60
N ASP A 105 27.34 9.90 17.56
CA ASP A 105 26.82 11.28 17.67
C ASP A 105 26.27 11.80 16.34
N THR A 106 25.53 10.93 15.63
CA THR A 106 25.03 11.25 14.30
C THR A 106 23.53 11.51 14.37
N TYR A 107 23.14 12.75 14.06
CA TYR A 107 21.76 13.11 13.83
C TYR A 107 21.41 12.95 12.34
N ILE A 108 20.37 12.17 12.07
CA ILE A 108 19.81 11.96 10.75
C ILE A 108 18.54 12.82 10.67
N GLU A 109 18.59 13.84 9.86
CA GLU A 109 17.41 14.68 9.62
C GLU A 109 16.35 13.90 8.84
N LYS A 110 15.07 14.22 9.09
CA LYS A 110 13.98 13.67 8.32
C LYS A 110 14.14 14.13 6.86
N ASP A 111 14.31 13.17 5.96
CA ASP A 111 14.31 13.42 4.52
C ASP A 111 13.17 12.62 3.89
N ALA A 112 12.32 13.30 3.14
CA ALA A 112 11.14 12.67 2.55
C ALA A 112 10.73 13.39 1.28
N SER A 113 10.51 12.64 0.22
CA SER A 113 9.80 13.12 -0.96
C SER A 113 8.36 12.63 -0.92
N THR A 114 7.42 13.54 -1.09
CA THR A 114 5.99 13.24 -1.08
C THR A 114 5.45 13.09 -2.49
N ASN A 115 4.58 12.11 -2.67
CA ASN A 115 3.85 11.90 -3.91
C ASN A 115 2.50 12.63 -3.84
N GLU A 116 2.36 13.69 -4.62
CA GLU A 116 1.14 14.50 -4.64
C GLU A 116 -0.10 13.72 -5.07
N GLU A 117 0.06 12.73 -5.94
CA GLU A 117 -1.07 11.93 -6.40
C GLU A 117 -1.53 10.95 -5.31
N ILE A 118 -0.59 10.34 -4.56
CA ILE A 118 -0.95 9.49 -3.40
C ILE A 118 -1.59 10.35 -2.30
N ASP A 119 -1.08 11.57 -2.06
CA ASP A 119 -1.70 12.48 -1.08
C ASP A 119 -3.14 12.83 -1.46
N ARG A 120 -3.38 13.13 -2.73
CA ARG A 120 -4.74 13.32 -3.28
C ARG A 120 -5.64 12.11 -3.03
N LEU A 121 -5.15 10.90 -3.30
CA LEU A 121 -5.91 9.66 -3.11
C LEU A 121 -6.24 9.42 -1.63
N ARG A 122 -5.33 9.76 -0.72
CA ARG A 122 -5.57 9.68 0.73
C ARG A 122 -6.67 10.65 1.18
N LEU A 123 -6.63 11.89 0.71
CA LEU A 123 -7.69 12.87 0.97
C LEU A 123 -9.02 12.41 0.35
N SER A 124 -9.00 11.88 -0.88
CA SER A 124 -10.20 11.30 -1.51
C SER A 124 -10.84 10.22 -0.65
N ALA A 125 -10.03 9.30 -0.10
CA ALA A 125 -10.51 8.21 0.75
C ALA A 125 -11.20 8.73 2.02
N THR A 126 -10.61 9.68 2.73
CA THR A 126 -11.22 10.24 3.95
C THR A 126 -12.48 11.05 3.65
N CYS A 127 -12.50 11.84 2.56
CA CYS A 127 -13.70 12.54 2.12
C CYS A 127 -14.84 11.55 1.75
N ALA A 128 -14.51 10.50 1.00
CA ALA A 128 -15.48 9.48 0.62
C ALA A 128 -16.11 8.78 1.84
N LEU A 129 -15.30 8.46 2.86
CA LEU A 129 -15.78 7.85 4.11
C LEU A 129 -16.75 8.75 4.88
N LEU A 130 -16.57 10.07 4.82
CA LEU A 130 -17.48 11.04 5.48
C LEU A 130 -18.76 11.29 4.69
N GLU A 131 -18.71 11.14 3.36
CA GLU A 131 -19.87 11.47 2.50
C GLU A 131 -20.72 10.26 2.11
N ARG A 132 -20.12 9.05 2.05
CA ARG A 132 -20.72 7.88 1.40
C ARG A 132 -20.70 6.65 2.32
N ARG A 133 -21.60 5.73 2.04
CA ARG A 133 -21.64 4.41 2.69
C ARG A 133 -21.17 3.29 1.75
N ASP A 134 -21.21 3.51 0.45
CA ASP A 134 -20.79 2.58 -0.59
C ASP A 134 -19.29 2.74 -0.90
N VAL A 135 -18.46 2.62 0.14
CA VAL A 135 -17.02 2.88 0.07
C VAL A 135 -16.23 1.61 0.39
N ILE A 136 -15.26 1.32 -0.47
CA ILE A 136 -14.22 0.31 -0.25
C ILE A 136 -12.89 1.04 -0.24
N VAL A 137 -12.16 0.99 0.87
CA VAL A 137 -10.80 1.54 0.94
C VAL A 137 -9.80 0.39 0.94
N VAL A 138 -8.90 0.38 -0.03
CA VAL A 138 -7.77 -0.55 -0.05
C VAL A 138 -6.55 0.17 0.49
N ALA A 139 -6.01 -0.33 1.61
CA ALA A 139 -4.95 0.34 2.34
C ALA A 139 -3.73 -0.56 2.57
N SER A 140 -2.56 0.06 2.69
CA SER A 140 -1.40 -0.60 3.30
C SER A 140 -1.37 -0.38 4.82
N VAL A 141 -0.40 -0.99 5.50
CA VAL A 141 -0.22 -0.85 6.96
C VAL A 141 -0.07 0.63 7.41
N SER A 142 0.16 1.56 6.46
CA SER A 142 0.14 3.00 6.77
C SER A 142 -1.18 3.51 7.36
N CYS A 143 -2.26 2.78 7.21
CA CYS A 143 -3.58 3.12 7.78
C CYS A 143 -3.63 3.11 9.31
N ILE A 144 -2.68 2.44 10.00
CA ILE A 144 -2.59 2.43 11.46
C ILE A 144 -1.75 3.57 12.04
N TYR A 145 -1.18 4.43 11.19
CA TYR A 145 -0.43 5.61 11.63
C TYR A 145 -1.35 6.80 11.87
N GLY A 146 -0.90 7.69 12.77
CA GLY A 146 -1.63 8.90 13.12
C GLY A 146 -2.02 9.73 11.89
N LEU A 147 -3.28 10.13 11.88
CA LEU A 147 -3.92 11.01 10.92
C LEU A 147 -4.56 12.18 11.69
N GLY A 148 -5.08 13.19 11.01
CA GLY A 148 -5.83 14.26 11.65
C GLY A 148 -7.10 13.74 12.34
N GLU A 149 -7.66 14.57 13.22
CA GLU A 149 -8.91 14.25 13.93
C GLU A 149 -10.10 14.24 12.94
N PRO A 150 -10.87 13.14 12.84
CA PRO A 150 -12.04 13.07 11.94
C PRO A 150 -13.07 14.17 12.22
N ASP A 151 -13.32 14.48 13.50
CA ASP A 151 -14.27 15.50 13.91
C ASP A 151 -13.83 16.92 13.52
N ASP A 152 -12.52 17.23 13.64
CA ASP A 152 -11.99 18.51 13.21
C ASP A 152 -12.03 18.63 11.69
N PHE A 153 -11.66 17.58 10.98
CA PHE A 153 -11.70 17.53 9.51
C PHE A 153 -13.14 17.71 8.98
N ALA A 154 -14.12 17.06 9.61
CA ALA A 154 -15.53 17.22 9.26
C ALA A 154 -16.08 18.60 9.65
N ARG A 155 -15.67 19.16 10.80
CA ARG A 155 -16.10 20.49 11.28
C ARG A 155 -15.61 21.62 10.38
N MET A 156 -14.41 21.50 9.85
CA MET A 156 -13.81 22.50 8.96
C MET A 156 -14.35 22.42 7.53
N MET A 157 -15.12 21.40 7.18
CA MET A 157 -15.80 21.30 5.89
C MET A 157 -16.69 22.52 5.62
N ILE A 158 -16.51 23.14 4.45
CA ILE A 158 -17.29 24.28 3.99
C ILE A 158 -18.47 23.77 3.16
N SER A 159 -19.68 23.88 3.69
CA SER A 159 -20.91 23.54 2.96
C SER A 159 -21.41 24.77 2.19
N LEU A 160 -21.47 24.67 0.87
CA LEU A 160 -21.96 25.75 -0.01
C LEU A 160 -23.24 25.27 -0.71
N ARG A 161 -24.24 26.14 -0.75
CA ARG A 161 -25.55 25.88 -1.39
C ARG A 161 -25.98 27.07 -2.24
N THR A 162 -26.59 26.80 -3.37
CA THR A 162 -27.25 27.85 -4.17
C THR A 162 -28.35 28.53 -3.35
N GLY A 163 -28.40 29.85 -3.37
CA GLY A 163 -29.33 30.68 -2.54
C GLY A 163 -28.86 30.90 -1.10
N MET A 164 -27.66 30.39 -0.72
CA MET A 164 -27.11 30.64 0.62
C MET A 164 -26.52 32.04 0.71
N THR A 165 -26.83 32.74 1.80
CA THR A 165 -26.19 34.04 2.14
C THR A 165 -24.86 33.76 2.83
N LEU A 166 -23.78 34.20 2.20
CA LEU A 166 -22.39 34.08 2.67
C LEU A 166 -21.56 35.18 2.02
N GLU A 167 -20.91 36.02 2.82
CA GLU A 167 -19.98 37.02 2.30
C GLU A 167 -18.81 36.32 1.55
N ARG A 168 -18.51 36.81 0.34
CA ARG A 168 -17.39 36.25 -0.46
C ARG A 168 -16.08 36.22 0.34
N ASP A 169 -15.75 37.30 1.03
CA ASP A 169 -14.52 37.45 1.80
C ASP A 169 -14.46 36.49 3.02
N GLU A 170 -15.62 36.11 3.55
CA GLU A 170 -15.70 35.06 4.57
C GLU A 170 -15.36 33.70 3.97
N LEU A 171 -15.87 33.37 2.78
CA LEU A 171 -15.48 32.15 2.06
C LEU A 171 -13.97 32.10 1.83
N LEU A 172 -13.37 33.21 1.36
CA LEU A 172 -11.92 33.28 1.12
C LEU A 172 -11.12 33.03 2.40
N ARG A 173 -11.54 33.62 3.52
CA ARG A 173 -10.89 33.41 4.82
C ARG A 173 -10.96 31.93 5.24
N ARG A 174 -12.13 31.29 5.12
CA ARG A 174 -12.31 29.87 5.45
C ARG A 174 -11.46 28.97 4.57
N LEU A 175 -11.36 29.25 3.26
CA LEU A 175 -10.48 28.48 2.35
C LEU A 175 -9.01 28.54 2.79
N VAL A 176 -8.52 29.70 3.23
CA VAL A 176 -7.15 29.85 3.76
C VAL A 176 -6.98 29.07 5.07
N GLU A 177 -7.99 29.09 5.95
CA GLU A 177 -7.98 28.29 7.19
C GLU A 177 -7.95 26.78 6.89
N ASP A 178 -8.62 26.34 5.81
CA ASP A 178 -8.62 24.97 5.29
C ASP A 178 -7.38 24.60 4.47
N ARG A 179 -6.33 25.45 4.48
CA ARG A 179 -5.05 25.23 3.79
C ARG A 179 -5.09 25.31 2.27
N TYR A 180 -6.09 25.98 1.71
CA TYR A 180 -6.05 26.37 0.30
C TYR A 180 -5.22 27.62 0.10
N GLU A 181 -4.46 27.67 -0.98
CA GLU A 181 -3.64 28.82 -1.36
C GLU A 181 -4.35 29.67 -2.39
N ARG A 182 -4.24 30.99 -2.28
CA ARG A 182 -4.72 31.89 -3.31
C ARG A 182 -3.67 32.07 -4.40
N ASN A 183 -4.00 31.70 -5.62
CA ASN A 183 -3.16 31.96 -6.77
C ASN A 183 -4.03 32.25 -8.01
N ASP A 184 -4.09 33.53 -8.41
CA ASP A 184 -4.93 33.98 -9.52
C ASP A 184 -4.32 33.68 -10.89
N VAL A 185 -3.04 33.23 -10.95
CA VAL A 185 -2.28 32.94 -12.17
C VAL A 185 -2.19 31.44 -12.43
N ALA A 186 -1.62 30.67 -11.48
CA ALA A 186 -1.44 29.22 -11.60
C ALA A 186 -2.59 28.49 -10.86
N PHE A 187 -3.54 28.00 -11.63
CA PHE A 187 -4.70 27.27 -11.08
C PHE A 187 -4.42 25.76 -11.08
N GLN A 188 -4.07 25.26 -9.92
CA GLN A 188 -3.73 23.85 -9.68
C GLN A 188 -4.44 23.33 -8.42
N ARG A 189 -4.26 22.07 -8.10
CA ARG A 189 -4.84 21.49 -6.86
C ARG A 189 -4.43 22.31 -5.63
N ASN A 190 -5.28 22.37 -4.64
CA ASN A 190 -5.13 23.14 -3.40
C ASN A 190 -5.15 24.67 -3.59
N VAL A 191 -5.50 25.14 -4.77
CA VAL A 191 -5.51 26.56 -5.10
C VAL A 191 -6.94 27.04 -5.32
N PHE A 192 -7.23 28.24 -4.84
CA PHE A 192 -8.39 29.01 -5.27
C PHE A 192 -7.94 30.32 -5.94
N ARG A 193 -8.79 30.84 -6.82
CA ARG A 193 -8.60 32.14 -7.47
C ARG A 193 -9.90 32.95 -7.47
N VAL A 194 -9.76 34.26 -7.55
CA VAL A 194 -10.90 35.19 -7.45
C VAL A 194 -10.92 36.10 -8.68
N ARG A 195 -12.07 36.20 -9.33
CA ARG A 195 -12.31 37.10 -10.46
C ARG A 195 -13.64 37.81 -10.31
N GLY A 196 -13.61 39.06 -9.79
CA GLY A 196 -14.83 39.78 -9.46
C GLY A 196 -15.66 39.05 -8.39
N ASP A 197 -16.88 38.73 -8.71
CA ASP A 197 -17.83 38.05 -7.83
C ASP A 197 -17.78 36.50 -8.00
N THR A 198 -16.73 35.99 -8.65
CA THR A 198 -16.55 34.57 -8.89
C THR A 198 -15.34 34.06 -8.14
N VAL A 199 -15.52 33.00 -7.37
CA VAL A 199 -14.48 32.21 -6.70
C VAL A 199 -14.36 30.86 -7.38
N GLU A 200 -13.20 30.55 -7.90
CA GLU A 200 -12.91 29.23 -8.45
C GLU A 200 -11.96 28.48 -7.52
N LEU A 201 -12.28 27.25 -7.19
CA LEU A 201 -11.57 26.41 -6.25
C LEU A 201 -11.23 25.07 -6.89
N TYR A 202 -9.97 24.61 -6.76
CA TYR A 202 -9.58 23.28 -7.14
C TYR A 202 -9.33 22.42 -5.90
N PRO A 203 -10.35 21.61 -5.47
CA PRO A 203 -10.25 20.80 -4.25
C PRO A 203 -9.05 19.85 -4.26
N ALA A 204 -8.43 19.66 -3.11
CA ALA A 204 -7.25 18.85 -2.91
C ALA A 204 -7.44 17.37 -3.34
N TYR A 205 -8.65 16.85 -3.16
CA TYR A 205 -9.03 15.46 -3.42
C TYR A 205 -9.63 15.23 -4.81
N TYR A 206 -9.83 16.28 -5.63
CA TYR A 206 -10.32 16.15 -6.99
C TYR A 206 -9.18 15.92 -7.98
N LYS A 207 -9.47 15.18 -9.05
CA LYS A 207 -8.49 14.86 -10.11
C LYS A 207 -8.58 15.82 -11.30
N ASP A 208 -9.76 15.92 -11.91
CA ASP A 208 -9.99 16.61 -13.19
C ASP A 208 -11.15 17.59 -13.09
N ARG A 209 -11.55 17.97 -11.87
CA ARG A 209 -12.73 18.80 -11.62
C ARG A 209 -12.37 19.91 -10.66
N ALA A 210 -12.98 21.07 -10.90
CA ALA A 210 -12.89 22.23 -10.04
C ALA A 210 -14.29 22.81 -9.82
N ILE A 211 -14.45 23.63 -8.80
CA ILE A 211 -15.71 24.24 -8.39
C ILE A 211 -15.63 25.72 -8.66
N ARG A 212 -16.66 26.26 -9.31
CA ARG A 212 -16.90 27.69 -9.49
C ARG A 212 -18.10 28.11 -8.69
N VAL A 213 -17.93 29.10 -7.83
CA VAL A 213 -18.98 29.71 -7.01
C VAL A 213 -19.16 31.13 -7.48
N GLU A 214 -20.35 31.47 -7.96
CA GLU A 214 -20.70 32.77 -8.48
C GLU A 214 -21.62 33.48 -7.46
N PHE A 215 -21.27 34.70 -7.10
CA PHE A 215 -21.97 35.49 -6.11
C PHE A 215 -22.76 36.61 -6.77
N PHE A 216 -23.93 36.91 -6.19
CA PHE A 216 -24.68 38.16 -6.45
C PHE A 216 -24.83 38.89 -5.13
N GLY A 217 -24.00 39.91 -4.88
CA GLY A 217 -23.82 40.46 -3.56
C GLY A 217 -23.27 39.42 -2.58
N ASP A 218 -24.00 39.17 -1.49
CA ASP A 218 -23.66 38.19 -0.46
C ASP A 218 -24.41 36.86 -0.62
N GLU A 219 -25.10 36.65 -1.76
CA GLU A 219 -25.80 35.41 -2.05
C GLU A 219 -25.07 34.59 -3.08
N ILE A 220 -24.97 33.26 -2.86
CA ILE A 220 -24.44 32.32 -3.84
C ILE A 220 -25.49 32.08 -4.91
N GLU A 221 -25.32 32.69 -6.08
CA GLU A 221 -26.26 32.58 -7.20
C GLU A 221 -26.16 31.22 -7.89
N ARG A 222 -24.91 30.75 -8.11
CA ARG A 222 -24.68 29.52 -8.86
C ARG A 222 -23.41 28.81 -8.41
N ILE A 223 -23.46 27.47 -8.42
CA ILE A 223 -22.32 26.59 -8.20
C ILE A 223 -22.17 25.69 -9.42
N THR A 224 -20.97 25.68 -10.04
CA THR A 224 -20.69 24.90 -11.26
C THR A 224 -19.45 24.06 -11.06
N GLU A 225 -19.54 22.77 -11.33
CA GLU A 225 -18.40 21.88 -11.50
C GLU A 225 -17.86 22.06 -12.92
N PHE A 226 -16.55 22.29 -13.09
CA PHE A 226 -15.94 22.53 -14.38
C PHE A 226 -14.58 21.87 -14.51
N HIS A 227 -14.11 21.69 -15.75
CA HIS A 227 -12.79 21.12 -16.01
C HIS A 227 -11.71 22.19 -15.85
N PRO A 228 -10.70 22.02 -14.96
CA PRO A 228 -9.77 23.08 -14.56
C PRO A 228 -8.89 23.62 -15.70
N VAL A 229 -8.57 22.77 -16.70
CA VAL A 229 -7.72 23.17 -17.84
C VAL A 229 -8.51 23.83 -18.96
N THR A 230 -9.67 23.26 -19.34
CA THR A 230 -10.46 23.76 -20.48
C THR A 230 -11.49 24.83 -20.07
N GLY A 231 -11.81 24.93 -18.78
CA GLY A 231 -12.86 25.81 -18.27
C GLY A 231 -14.30 25.35 -18.60
N ALA A 232 -14.45 24.20 -19.27
CA ALA A 232 -15.74 23.68 -19.69
C ALA A 232 -16.60 23.29 -18.48
N ALA A 233 -17.85 23.78 -18.44
CA ALA A 233 -18.81 23.39 -17.41
C ALA A 233 -19.18 21.90 -17.58
N LEU A 234 -19.08 21.15 -16.50
CA LEU A 234 -19.40 19.72 -16.45
C LEU A 234 -20.81 19.53 -15.88
N LYS A 235 -21.11 20.17 -14.77
CA LYS A 235 -22.37 20.01 -14.07
C LYS A 235 -22.71 21.25 -13.23
N GLN A 236 -23.97 21.63 -13.18
CA GLN A 236 -24.48 22.60 -12.21
C GLN A 236 -24.86 21.88 -10.92
N LEU A 237 -24.41 22.41 -9.79
CA LEU A 237 -24.65 21.85 -8.47
C LEU A 237 -25.59 22.75 -7.66
N THR A 238 -26.44 22.12 -6.85
CA THR A 238 -27.25 22.84 -5.85
C THR A 238 -26.54 22.91 -4.49
N HIS A 239 -25.59 22.00 -4.27
CA HIS A 239 -24.81 21.89 -3.04
C HIS A 239 -23.43 21.28 -3.34
N VAL A 240 -22.41 21.74 -2.62
CA VAL A 240 -21.09 21.13 -2.58
C VAL A 240 -20.50 21.24 -1.18
N ALA A 241 -19.83 20.17 -0.75
CA ALA A 241 -18.98 20.16 0.44
C ALA A 241 -17.52 20.31 0.01
N VAL A 242 -16.83 21.28 0.59
CA VAL A 242 -15.39 21.50 0.38
C VAL A 242 -14.67 21.11 1.65
N TYR A 243 -13.84 20.07 1.55
CA TYR A 243 -13.03 19.57 2.64
C TYR A 243 -11.66 20.25 2.68
N PRO A 244 -10.99 20.28 3.85
CA PRO A 244 -9.66 20.84 3.97
C PRO A 244 -8.65 20.22 3.01
N ALA A 245 -7.66 21.00 2.60
CA ALA A 245 -6.58 20.57 1.70
C ALA A 245 -5.52 19.67 2.38
N SER A 246 -5.65 19.41 3.68
CA SER A 246 -4.74 18.58 4.46
C SER A 246 -5.49 17.86 5.59
N HIS A 247 -5.06 16.67 5.95
CA HIS A 247 -5.57 15.97 7.14
C HIS A 247 -5.18 16.67 8.46
N TYR A 248 -4.09 17.43 8.45
CA TYR A 248 -3.57 18.13 9.63
C TYR A 248 -4.06 19.58 9.65
N VAL A 249 -5.38 19.76 9.75
CA VAL A 249 -6.01 21.05 9.99
C VAL A 249 -6.48 21.13 11.43
N THR A 250 -6.26 22.29 12.06
CA THR A 250 -6.60 22.47 13.47
C THR A 250 -7.22 23.87 13.64
N PRO A 251 -8.38 23.97 14.28
CA PRO A 251 -8.98 25.26 14.62
C PRO A 251 -8.02 26.12 15.45
N LYS A 252 -8.01 27.45 15.22
CA LYS A 252 -7.07 28.38 15.84
C LYS A 252 -7.08 28.36 17.37
N ASP A 253 -8.26 28.16 17.96
CA ASP A 253 -8.42 28.08 19.41
C ASP A 253 -7.76 26.84 20.02
N LYS A 254 -7.79 25.70 19.30
CA LYS A 254 -7.06 24.49 19.71
C LYS A 254 -5.55 24.67 19.56
N LEU A 255 -5.11 25.35 18.51
CA LEU A 255 -3.68 25.53 18.23
C LEU A 255 -3.01 26.41 19.29
N GLU A 256 -3.68 27.50 19.77
CA GLU A 256 -3.12 28.34 20.85
C GLU A 256 -3.06 27.58 22.18
N ARG A 257 -4.08 26.79 22.50
CA ARG A 257 -4.03 25.91 23.69
C ARG A 257 -2.93 24.89 23.60
N ALA A 258 -2.70 24.32 22.42
CA ALA A 258 -1.60 23.39 22.17
C ALA A 258 -0.24 24.07 22.35
N ALA A 259 -0.07 25.29 21.84
CA ALA A 259 1.16 26.05 21.98
C ALA A 259 1.52 26.30 23.47
N GLN A 260 0.55 26.67 24.31
CA GLN A 260 0.74 26.84 25.75
C GLN A 260 1.11 25.53 26.45
N GLU A 261 0.50 24.42 26.08
CA GLU A 261 0.81 23.11 26.63
C GLU A 261 2.21 22.65 26.24
N ILE A 262 2.62 22.88 24.97
CA ILE A 262 3.97 22.57 24.47
C ILE A 262 5.00 23.41 25.23
N GLU A 263 4.77 24.69 25.49
CA GLU A 263 5.65 25.55 26.28
C GLU A 263 5.78 25.06 27.73
N ARG A 264 4.70 24.55 28.33
CA ARG A 264 4.74 23.94 29.67
C ARG A 264 5.57 22.66 29.68
N GLU A 265 5.32 21.73 28.76
CA GLU A 265 6.09 20.48 28.63
C GLU A 265 7.57 20.77 28.34
N LEU A 266 7.87 21.81 27.53
CA LEU A 266 9.25 22.29 27.29
C LEU A 266 9.90 22.75 28.59
N ALA A 267 9.24 23.57 29.41
CA ALA A 267 9.83 24.07 30.66
C ALA A 267 10.17 22.92 31.63
N GLU A 268 9.28 21.93 31.75
CA GLU A 268 9.48 20.74 32.57
C GLU A 268 10.66 19.90 32.04
N ARG A 269 10.70 19.64 30.72
CA ARG A 269 11.76 18.80 30.12
C ARG A 269 13.11 19.48 30.13
N LYS A 270 13.16 20.78 29.86
CA LYS A 270 14.39 21.59 29.94
C LYS A 270 14.98 21.53 31.36
N LYS A 271 14.15 21.77 32.38
CA LYS A 271 14.56 21.68 33.77
C LYS A 271 15.10 20.28 34.10
N TRP A 272 14.41 19.22 33.64
CA TRP A 272 14.89 17.86 33.84
C TRP A 272 16.29 17.64 33.25
N PHE A 273 16.57 18.15 32.03
CA PHE A 273 17.89 18.06 31.42
C PHE A 273 18.95 18.84 32.24
N GLU A 274 18.64 20.06 32.67
CA GLU A 274 19.53 20.90 33.50
C GLU A 274 19.87 20.20 34.85
N ASP A 275 18.84 19.68 35.52
CA ASP A 275 19.01 18.96 36.81
C ASP A 275 19.85 17.67 36.67
N ASN A 276 19.89 17.07 35.47
CA ASN A 276 20.69 15.89 35.15
C ASN A 276 22.04 16.22 34.48
N GLY A 277 22.44 17.49 34.39
CA GLY A 277 23.72 17.93 33.81
C GLY A 277 23.79 17.85 32.29
N LYS A 278 22.64 17.67 31.60
CA LYS A 278 22.53 17.56 30.15
C LYS A 278 22.26 18.93 29.51
N LEU A 279 23.24 19.83 29.59
CA LEU A 279 23.08 21.23 29.18
C LEU A 279 22.91 21.40 27.66
N ILE A 280 23.56 20.54 26.86
CA ILE A 280 23.46 20.59 25.40
C ILE A 280 22.05 20.19 24.96
N GLU A 281 21.52 19.13 25.57
CA GLU A 281 20.15 18.65 25.29
C GLU A 281 19.10 19.68 25.73
N ALA A 282 19.32 20.36 26.86
CA ALA A 282 18.46 21.43 27.33
C ALA A 282 18.44 22.62 26.38
N GLN A 283 19.57 23.04 25.84
CA GLN A 283 19.66 24.12 24.86
C GLN A 283 19.00 23.71 23.52
N ARG A 284 19.27 22.49 23.04
CA ARG A 284 18.75 21.96 21.79
C ARG A 284 17.21 21.92 21.77
N ILE A 285 16.63 21.34 22.81
CA ILE A 285 15.17 21.24 22.90
C ILE A 285 14.51 22.61 23.06
N ASP A 286 15.11 23.53 23.80
CA ASP A 286 14.61 24.90 24.00
C ASP A 286 14.55 25.67 22.66
N GLN A 287 15.65 25.67 21.89
CA GLN A 287 15.73 26.35 20.61
C GLN A 287 14.72 25.80 19.62
N ARG A 288 14.70 24.47 19.46
CA ARG A 288 13.83 23.80 18.48
C ARG A 288 12.35 24.04 18.81
N THR A 289 11.97 23.79 20.05
CA THR A 289 10.55 23.88 20.43
C THR A 289 10.01 25.31 20.38
N ARG A 290 10.82 26.31 20.79
CA ARG A 290 10.40 27.71 20.68
C ARG A 290 10.20 28.14 19.23
N TYR A 291 11.09 27.73 18.34
CA TYR A 291 10.94 27.98 16.92
C TYR A 291 9.65 27.32 16.37
N ASP A 292 9.41 26.05 16.71
CA ASP A 292 8.21 25.33 16.26
C ASP A 292 6.92 26.01 16.75
N VAL A 293 6.89 26.48 18.01
CA VAL A 293 5.74 27.20 18.59
C VAL A 293 5.52 28.56 17.92
N GLU A 294 6.58 29.32 17.65
CA GLU A 294 6.50 30.58 16.92
C GLU A 294 5.90 30.39 15.51
N MET A 295 6.36 29.37 14.80
CA MET A 295 5.83 29.01 13.48
C MET A 295 4.35 28.61 13.54
N MET A 296 3.97 27.83 14.57
CA MET A 296 2.56 27.44 14.76
C MET A 296 1.66 28.66 14.99
N ARG A 297 2.09 29.64 15.81
CA ARG A 297 1.34 30.88 16.09
C ARG A 297 1.24 31.78 14.86
N THR A 298 2.33 31.88 14.08
CA THR A 298 2.43 32.82 12.95
C THR A 298 1.78 32.27 11.68
N LEU A 299 2.12 31.03 11.34
CA LEU A 299 1.70 30.37 10.09
C LEU A 299 0.59 29.32 10.31
N GLY A 300 0.29 28.98 11.57
CA GLY A 300 -0.60 27.88 11.92
C GLY A 300 -0.01 26.49 11.64
N TYR A 301 1.30 26.39 11.39
CA TYR A 301 2.00 25.14 11.03
C TYR A 301 3.49 25.22 11.38
N CYS A 302 4.12 24.09 11.65
CA CYS A 302 5.58 23.97 11.74
C CYS A 302 6.05 22.65 11.10
N SER A 303 7.32 22.58 10.72
CA SER A 303 7.91 21.33 10.21
C SER A 303 7.94 20.26 11.30
N GLY A 304 7.35 19.10 11.06
CA GLY A 304 7.21 18.03 12.04
C GLY A 304 6.08 18.26 13.05
N ILE A 305 5.04 19.02 12.68
CA ILE A 305 3.86 19.30 13.52
C ILE A 305 3.20 18.02 14.06
N GLU A 306 3.34 16.92 13.34
CA GLU A 306 2.84 15.60 13.74
C GLU A 306 3.43 15.13 15.09
N ASN A 307 4.63 15.58 15.48
CA ASN A 307 5.23 15.24 16.78
C ASN A 307 4.48 15.88 17.96
N TYR A 308 3.66 16.87 17.69
CA TYR A 308 2.80 17.55 18.67
C TYR A 308 1.34 17.11 18.56
N SER A 309 1.02 16.11 17.74
CA SER A 309 -0.36 15.68 17.45
C SER A 309 -1.19 15.38 18.69
N ARG A 310 -0.63 14.74 19.73
CA ARG A 310 -1.30 14.49 21.01
C ARG A 310 -1.76 15.79 21.67
N VAL A 311 -0.86 16.77 21.75
CA VAL A 311 -1.13 18.05 22.41
C VAL A 311 -2.15 18.86 21.61
N ILE A 312 -2.02 18.87 20.29
CA ILE A 312 -2.96 19.53 19.35
C ILE A 312 -4.36 18.93 19.49
N SER A 313 -4.46 17.62 19.53
CA SER A 313 -5.75 16.90 19.71
C SER A 313 -6.25 16.89 21.16
N GLN A 314 -5.49 17.45 22.12
CA GLN A 314 -5.81 17.48 23.54
C GLN A 314 -6.08 16.08 24.13
N ARG A 315 -5.39 15.06 23.60
CA ARG A 315 -5.51 13.69 24.08
C ARG A 315 -4.66 13.43 25.32
N PRO A 316 -5.06 12.50 26.19
CA PRO A 316 -4.25 12.07 27.31
C PRO A 316 -2.89 11.51 26.88
N VAL A 317 -1.87 11.60 27.74
CA VAL A 317 -0.56 11.01 27.52
C VAL A 317 -0.67 9.51 27.35
N GLY A 318 -0.01 8.95 26.33
CA GLY A 318 -0.02 7.52 26.02
C GLY A 318 -1.25 7.02 25.28
N SER A 319 -2.24 7.87 25.00
CA SER A 319 -3.44 7.49 24.24
C SER A 319 -3.11 7.11 22.78
N ALA A 320 -3.96 6.27 22.22
CA ALA A 320 -3.86 5.91 20.79
C ALA A 320 -4.08 7.13 19.89
N PRO A 321 -3.35 7.29 18.79
CA PRO A 321 -3.63 8.33 17.80
C PRO A 321 -4.92 8.02 17.04
N MET A 322 -5.54 9.05 16.47
CA MET A 322 -6.58 8.88 15.44
C MET A 322 -5.93 8.47 14.14
N THR A 323 -6.53 7.50 13.47
CA THR A 323 -6.00 6.85 12.28
C THR A 323 -7.07 6.79 11.18
N LEU A 324 -6.78 6.17 10.03
CA LEU A 324 -7.80 5.95 9.01
C LEU A 324 -9.00 5.15 9.53
N LEU A 325 -8.78 4.22 10.46
CA LEU A 325 -9.85 3.39 11.00
C LEU A 325 -10.90 4.21 11.74
N ASP A 326 -10.50 5.36 12.29
CA ASP A 326 -11.40 6.27 13.03
C ASP A 326 -12.29 7.12 12.10
N PHE A 327 -12.03 7.13 10.78
CA PHE A 327 -12.90 7.75 9.77
C PHE A 327 -14.01 6.80 9.30
N PHE A 328 -13.88 5.51 9.58
CA PHE A 328 -14.92 4.53 9.25
C PHE A 328 -16.10 4.60 10.23
N PRO A 329 -17.33 4.31 9.77
CA PRO A 329 -18.44 4.11 10.67
C PRO A 329 -18.26 2.81 11.47
N GLU A 330 -18.89 2.70 12.65
CA GLU A 330 -18.73 1.58 13.59
C GLU A 330 -19.04 0.19 12.99
N ASP A 331 -19.88 0.14 11.96
CA ASP A 331 -20.34 -1.09 11.32
C ASP A 331 -19.51 -1.52 10.09
N PHE A 332 -18.34 -0.93 9.86
CA PHE A 332 -17.50 -1.33 8.74
C PHE A 332 -16.97 -2.77 8.89
N VAL A 333 -16.60 -3.37 7.76
CA VAL A 333 -15.98 -4.71 7.73
C VAL A 333 -14.51 -4.58 7.37
N LEU A 334 -13.65 -5.24 8.13
CA LEU A 334 -12.22 -5.34 7.85
C LEU A 334 -11.92 -6.65 7.10
N PHE A 335 -11.30 -6.55 5.92
CA PHE A 335 -10.62 -7.67 5.27
C PHE A 335 -9.11 -7.48 5.41
N VAL A 336 -8.40 -8.51 5.85
CA VAL A 336 -6.93 -8.50 5.94
C VAL A 336 -6.40 -9.50 4.94
N ASP A 337 -5.89 -9.00 3.81
CA ASP A 337 -5.31 -9.85 2.79
C ASP A 337 -3.88 -10.27 3.14
N GLU A 338 -3.51 -11.50 2.75
CA GLU A 338 -2.29 -12.18 3.16
C GLU A 338 -2.01 -11.98 4.66
N SER A 339 -3.03 -12.27 5.48
CA SER A 339 -3.09 -11.95 6.91
C SER A 339 -1.90 -12.49 7.70
N HIS A 340 -1.38 -13.67 7.32
CA HIS A 340 -0.19 -14.29 7.93
C HIS A 340 1.09 -13.44 7.82
N VAL A 341 1.12 -12.42 6.94
CA VAL A 341 2.20 -11.42 6.82
C VAL A 341 1.75 -10.07 7.34
N THR A 342 0.53 -9.66 7.01
CA THR A 342 -0.01 -8.35 7.32
C THR A 342 -0.13 -8.13 8.83
N LEU A 343 -0.67 -9.10 9.58
CA LEU A 343 -0.85 -8.97 11.03
C LEU A 343 0.48 -8.92 11.81
N PRO A 344 1.47 -9.78 11.53
CA PRO A 344 2.80 -9.63 12.12
C PRO A 344 3.47 -8.29 11.83
N GLN A 345 3.25 -7.72 10.64
CA GLN A 345 3.75 -6.39 10.29
C GLN A 345 3.08 -5.30 11.14
N VAL A 346 1.75 -5.32 11.27
CA VAL A 346 1.01 -4.40 12.17
C VAL A 346 1.58 -4.46 13.59
N ARG A 347 1.81 -5.68 14.10
CA ARG A 347 2.37 -5.89 15.45
C ARG A 347 3.77 -5.34 15.64
N ALA A 348 4.61 -5.41 14.61
CA ALA A 348 6.01 -4.97 14.68
C ALA A 348 6.19 -3.45 14.61
N MET A 349 5.26 -2.71 13.99
CA MET A 349 5.41 -1.29 13.69
C MET A 349 5.61 -0.41 14.92
N TYR A 350 4.86 -0.65 15.99
CA TYR A 350 4.94 0.16 17.21
C TYR A 350 6.34 0.13 17.87
N ASN A 351 6.91 -1.05 18.04
CA ASN A 351 8.18 -1.20 18.75
C ASN A 351 9.35 -0.52 18.01
N GLY A 352 9.36 -0.60 16.69
CA GLY A 352 10.38 0.06 15.86
C GLY A 352 10.31 1.58 15.95
N ASP A 353 9.11 2.16 15.87
CA ASP A 353 8.90 3.61 15.99
C ASP A 353 9.26 4.12 17.40
N HIS A 354 8.84 3.41 18.45
CA HIS A 354 9.12 3.77 19.84
C HIS A 354 10.64 3.79 20.13
N ALA A 355 11.37 2.74 19.73
CA ALA A 355 12.81 2.65 19.95
C ALA A 355 13.58 3.81 19.27
N ARG A 356 13.18 4.18 18.06
CA ARG A 356 13.74 5.32 17.32
C ARG A 356 13.48 6.65 18.05
N LYS A 357 12.27 6.89 18.49
CA LYS A 357 11.87 8.12 19.20
C LYS A 357 12.50 8.24 20.59
N GLN A 358 12.77 7.12 21.25
CA GLN A 358 13.43 7.10 22.54
C GLN A 358 14.76 7.87 22.47
N SER A 359 15.60 7.58 21.47
CA SER A 359 16.86 8.31 21.27
C SER A 359 16.64 9.81 21.02
N LEU A 360 15.64 10.18 20.22
CA LEU A 360 15.36 11.60 19.94
C LEU A 360 14.93 12.37 21.20
N VAL A 361 14.13 11.75 22.06
CA VAL A 361 13.65 12.37 23.30
C VAL A 361 14.75 12.40 24.36
N ASP A 362 15.56 11.35 24.52
CA ASP A 362 16.61 11.25 25.54
C ASP A 362 17.80 12.20 25.28
N TYR A 363 17.99 12.58 24.01
CA TYR A 363 19.06 13.50 23.58
C TYR A 363 18.56 14.90 23.17
N GLY A 364 17.33 15.27 23.52
CA GLY A 364 16.79 16.63 23.39
C GLY A 364 16.46 17.08 21.97
N PHE A 365 16.21 16.16 21.04
CA PHE A 365 15.75 16.49 19.70
C PHE A 365 14.22 16.64 19.63
N ARG A 366 13.48 15.93 20.49
CA ARG A 366 12.02 16.00 20.57
C ARG A 366 11.54 15.99 22.01
N LEU A 367 10.34 16.60 22.22
CA LEU A 367 9.64 16.52 23.50
C LEU A 367 9.02 15.13 23.71
N PRO A 368 8.73 14.73 24.96
CA PRO A 368 8.05 13.46 25.25
C PRO A 368 6.73 13.26 24.53
N CYS A 369 5.97 14.32 24.23
CA CYS A 369 4.72 14.22 23.45
C CYS A 369 4.91 13.59 22.06
N ALA A 370 6.13 13.60 21.51
CA ALA A 370 6.43 12.95 20.24
C ALA A 370 6.24 11.42 20.27
N PHE A 371 6.29 10.78 21.44
CA PHE A 371 6.01 9.35 21.58
C PHE A 371 4.57 8.99 21.16
N ASP A 372 3.62 9.92 21.31
CA ASP A 372 2.21 9.69 21.04
C ASP A 372 1.83 9.92 19.56
N ASN A 373 2.77 10.41 18.74
CA ASN A 373 2.69 10.34 17.29
C ASN A 373 3.27 9.00 16.80
N ARG A 374 2.49 7.96 16.83
CA ARG A 374 2.94 6.59 16.65
C ARG A 374 1.91 5.75 15.88
N PRO A 375 2.28 4.60 15.34
CA PRO A 375 1.29 3.64 14.90
C PRO A 375 0.50 3.08 16.09
N LEU A 376 -0.67 2.54 15.83
CA LEU A 376 -1.44 1.79 16.82
C LEU A 376 -0.60 0.63 17.36
N LYS A 377 -0.76 0.34 18.65
CA LYS A 377 -0.37 -0.97 19.20
C LYS A 377 -1.30 -2.02 18.62
N PHE A 378 -0.89 -3.29 18.66
CA PHE A 378 -1.69 -4.36 18.08
C PHE A 378 -3.06 -4.49 18.76
N GLU A 379 -3.11 -4.39 20.07
CA GLU A 379 -4.34 -4.42 20.87
C GLU A 379 -5.27 -3.24 20.54
N GLU A 380 -4.69 -2.05 20.36
CA GLU A 380 -5.44 -0.86 19.94
C GLU A 380 -6.01 -1.00 18.51
N PHE A 381 -5.27 -1.69 17.63
CA PHE A 381 -5.78 -2.03 16.30
C PHE A 381 -6.95 -3.01 16.37
N GLU A 382 -6.87 -4.04 17.24
CA GLU A 382 -7.97 -5.00 17.43
C GLU A 382 -9.25 -4.36 18.01
N GLU A 383 -9.11 -3.27 18.78
CA GLU A 383 -10.24 -2.52 19.32
C GLU A 383 -10.97 -1.63 18.28
N ARG A 384 -10.32 -1.36 17.13
CA ARG A 384 -10.87 -0.45 16.10
C ARG A 384 -11.86 -1.09 15.14
N PHE A 385 -12.01 -2.40 15.14
CA PHE A 385 -12.96 -3.08 14.28
C PHE A 385 -13.83 -4.06 15.09
N SER A 386 -15.09 -4.15 14.68
CA SER A 386 -16.04 -5.07 15.26
C SER A 386 -16.02 -6.45 14.59
N GLN A 387 -15.76 -6.48 13.27
CA GLN A 387 -15.77 -7.70 12.48
C GLN A 387 -14.65 -7.73 11.46
N ALA A 388 -13.94 -8.85 11.35
CA ALA A 388 -12.86 -9.04 10.40
C ALA A 388 -12.94 -10.38 9.65
N VAL A 389 -12.47 -10.38 8.40
CA VAL A 389 -12.23 -11.57 7.60
C VAL A 389 -10.73 -11.60 7.25
N PHE A 390 -10.03 -12.57 7.79
CA PHE A 390 -8.62 -12.82 7.50
C PHE A 390 -8.49 -13.71 6.27
N VAL A 391 -7.81 -13.23 5.26
CA VAL A 391 -7.66 -13.91 3.97
C VAL A 391 -6.24 -14.39 3.80
N SER A 392 -6.03 -15.70 3.67
CA SER A 392 -4.69 -16.28 3.50
C SER A 392 -4.77 -17.70 2.91
N ALA A 393 -3.74 -18.08 2.18
CA ALA A 393 -3.53 -19.49 1.81
C ALA A 393 -2.95 -20.33 2.97
N THR A 394 -2.27 -19.64 3.90
CA THR A 394 -1.55 -20.22 5.04
C THR A 394 -1.78 -19.37 6.30
N PRO A 395 -3.01 -19.36 6.86
CA PRO A 395 -3.32 -18.57 8.06
C PRO A 395 -2.36 -18.93 9.20
N GLY A 396 -1.90 -17.91 9.94
CA GLY A 396 -1.05 -18.08 11.12
C GLY A 396 -1.81 -18.57 12.34
N ASP A 397 -1.08 -18.73 13.46
CA ASP A 397 -1.69 -19.24 14.70
C ASP A 397 -2.67 -18.23 15.30
N PHE A 398 -2.36 -16.93 15.18
CA PHE A 398 -3.26 -15.89 15.68
C PHE A 398 -4.62 -15.96 14.99
N GLU A 399 -4.64 -15.99 13.64
CA GLU A 399 -5.89 -16.06 12.88
C GLU A 399 -6.69 -17.33 13.21
N LYS A 400 -6.01 -18.47 13.35
CA LYS A 400 -6.65 -19.75 13.70
C LYS A 400 -7.25 -19.74 15.11
N GLN A 401 -6.58 -19.08 16.05
CA GLN A 401 -7.05 -18.98 17.45
C GLN A 401 -8.20 -17.97 17.61
N GLN A 402 -8.20 -16.90 16.85
CA GLN A 402 -9.23 -15.85 16.91
C GLN A 402 -10.48 -16.18 16.08
N ALA A 403 -10.36 -17.08 15.11
CA ALA A 403 -11.43 -17.35 14.16
C ALA A 403 -12.64 -18.07 14.79
N ASP A 404 -13.81 -17.45 14.71
CA ASP A 404 -15.10 -18.08 15.01
C ASP A 404 -15.44 -19.15 13.98
N GLN A 405 -14.99 -18.98 12.72
CA GLN A 405 -15.06 -20.01 11.68
C GLN A 405 -13.90 -19.89 10.68
N ILE A 406 -13.52 -21.05 10.12
CA ILE A 406 -12.56 -21.14 9.03
C ILE A 406 -13.29 -21.68 7.80
N VAL A 407 -13.23 -20.93 6.71
CA VAL A 407 -13.85 -21.27 5.42
C VAL A 407 -12.74 -21.61 4.45
N GLU A 408 -12.71 -22.85 3.95
CA GLU A 408 -11.74 -23.26 2.94
C GLU A 408 -12.25 -22.96 1.52
N GLN A 409 -11.33 -22.54 0.66
CA GLN A 409 -11.53 -22.31 -0.78
C GLN A 409 -10.34 -22.92 -1.54
N VAL A 410 -10.46 -24.18 -1.91
CA VAL A 410 -9.37 -24.97 -2.51
C VAL A 410 -9.52 -25.06 -4.03
N ILE A 411 -10.74 -25.11 -4.53
CA ILE A 411 -10.99 -25.32 -5.95
C ILE A 411 -10.66 -24.07 -6.79
N ARG A 412 -9.78 -24.25 -7.77
CA ARG A 412 -9.49 -23.25 -8.80
C ARG A 412 -10.49 -23.39 -9.93
N PRO A 413 -11.19 -22.33 -10.33
CA PRO A 413 -12.10 -22.37 -11.49
C PRO A 413 -11.44 -22.81 -12.79
N THR A 414 -10.12 -22.61 -12.92
CA THR A 414 -9.31 -23.00 -14.08
C THR A 414 -9.00 -24.50 -14.17
N GLY A 415 -9.30 -25.25 -13.13
CA GLY A 415 -8.98 -26.67 -13.02
C GLY A 415 -7.52 -26.98 -12.72
N LEU A 416 -6.63 -25.98 -12.59
CA LEU A 416 -5.21 -26.20 -12.34
C LEU A 416 -4.97 -26.89 -11.00
N LEU A 417 -4.21 -27.99 -11.04
CA LEU A 417 -3.83 -28.76 -9.88
C LEU A 417 -2.66 -28.09 -9.12
N ASP A 418 -2.54 -28.36 -7.82
CA ASP A 418 -1.28 -28.10 -7.13
C ASP A 418 -0.15 -28.93 -7.76
N PRO A 419 1.11 -28.44 -7.77
CA PRO A 419 2.21 -29.13 -8.42
C PRO A 419 2.51 -30.47 -7.75
N ARG A 420 3.14 -31.37 -8.50
CA ARG A 420 3.73 -32.57 -7.91
C ARG A 420 4.94 -32.18 -7.07
N VAL A 421 5.13 -32.83 -5.94
CA VAL A 421 6.28 -32.59 -5.07
C VAL A 421 7.12 -33.85 -4.99
N GLU A 422 8.39 -33.76 -5.36
CA GLU A 422 9.36 -34.84 -5.29
C GLU A 422 10.47 -34.51 -4.28
N VAL A 423 10.92 -35.50 -3.52
CA VAL A 423 12.09 -35.38 -2.65
C VAL A 423 13.23 -36.10 -3.31
N ARG A 424 14.35 -35.42 -3.52
CA ARG A 424 15.56 -35.97 -4.12
C ARG A 424 16.75 -35.77 -3.18
N PRO A 425 17.77 -36.65 -3.21
CA PRO A 425 18.95 -36.57 -2.34
C PRO A 425 19.75 -35.29 -2.56
N VAL A 426 20.42 -34.80 -1.51
CA VAL A 426 21.31 -33.64 -1.59
C VAL A 426 22.58 -33.96 -2.40
N LEU A 427 23.07 -35.19 -2.29
CA LEU A 427 24.23 -35.63 -3.07
C LEU A 427 23.90 -35.62 -4.56
N GLY A 428 24.67 -34.86 -5.36
CA GLY A 428 24.44 -34.70 -6.80
C GLY A 428 23.31 -33.73 -7.17
N GLN A 429 22.74 -32.99 -6.20
CA GLN A 429 21.60 -32.07 -6.42
C GLN A 429 21.86 -31.04 -7.53
N ILE A 430 23.10 -30.58 -7.70
CA ILE A 430 23.40 -29.53 -8.69
C ILE A 430 23.38 -30.11 -10.10
N ASP A 431 23.95 -31.31 -10.31
CA ASP A 431 23.95 -31.97 -11.63
C ASP A 431 22.53 -32.39 -12.02
N ASP A 432 21.75 -32.91 -11.08
CA ASP A 432 20.33 -33.24 -11.28
C ASP A 432 19.51 -31.98 -11.64
N LEU A 433 19.72 -30.87 -10.91
CA LEU A 433 19.04 -29.60 -11.18
C LEU A 433 19.44 -29.04 -12.56
N VAL A 434 20.70 -29.15 -12.98
CA VAL A 434 21.17 -28.72 -14.32
C VAL A 434 20.45 -29.50 -15.40
N ALA A 435 20.28 -30.81 -15.25
CA ALA A 435 19.55 -31.65 -16.21
C ALA A 435 18.06 -31.21 -16.31
N GLU A 436 17.41 -30.95 -15.18
CA GLU A 436 16.03 -30.44 -15.13
C GLU A 436 15.90 -29.05 -15.76
N ILE A 437 16.86 -28.14 -15.51
CA ILE A 437 16.90 -26.82 -16.15
C ILE A 437 16.93 -26.91 -17.66
N HIS A 438 17.85 -27.76 -18.21
CA HIS A 438 17.93 -27.93 -19.65
C HIS A 438 16.64 -28.50 -20.24
N ALA A 439 16.03 -29.49 -19.59
CA ALA A 439 14.76 -30.07 -20.03
C ALA A 439 13.59 -29.04 -20.05
N ARG A 440 13.60 -28.06 -19.14
CA ARG A 440 12.59 -26.97 -19.08
C ARG A 440 12.89 -25.86 -20.10
N ALA A 441 14.17 -25.47 -20.24
CA ALA A 441 14.60 -24.48 -21.21
C ALA A 441 14.27 -24.89 -22.65
N GLU A 442 14.46 -26.19 -23.00
CA GLU A 442 14.07 -26.75 -24.31
C GLU A 442 12.57 -26.59 -24.59
N LYS A 443 11.72 -26.61 -23.55
CA LYS A 443 10.28 -26.40 -23.65
C LYS A 443 9.86 -24.92 -23.55
N ASN A 444 10.83 -24.01 -23.47
CA ASN A 444 10.61 -22.59 -23.21
C ASN A 444 9.85 -22.29 -21.90
N GLU A 445 10.12 -23.12 -20.88
CA GLU A 445 9.59 -22.98 -19.52
C GLU A 445 10.64 -22.37 -18.59
N ARG A 446 10.21 -21.86 -17.41
CA ARG A 446 11.08 -21.16 -16.46
C ARG A 446 11.24 -21.95 -15.17
N VAL A 447 12.40 -21.75 -14.52
CA VAL A 447 12.78 -22.43 -13.29
C VAL A 447 13.07 -21.43 -12.20
N LEU A 448 12.51 -21.68 -11.00
CA LEU A 448 12.85 -20.95 -9.77
C LEU A 448 13.70 -21.84 -8.87
N VAL A 449 14.79 -21.30 -8.34
CA VAL A 449 15.68 -22.01 -7.41
C VAL A 449 15.81 -21.23 -6.11
N THR A 450 15.44 -21.84 -4.98
CA THR A 450 15.57 -21.21 -3.66
C THR A 450 16.73 -21.78 -2.88
N THR A 451 17.54 -20.89 -2.30
CA THR A 451 18.71 -21.20 -1.47
C THR A 451 18.49 -20.72 -0.03
N LEU A 452 19.38 -21.06 0.89
CA LEU A 452 19.34 -20.65 2.29
C LEU A 452 20.11 -19.36 2.58
N THR A 453 21.17 -19.08 1.81
CA THR A 453 22.04 -17.94 2.04
C THR A 453 22.31 -17.14 0.77
N LYS A 454 22.58 -15.84 0.93
CA LYS A 454 22.94 -14.93 -0.16
C LYS A 454 24.17 -15.46 -0.93
N LYS A 455 25.20 -15.86 -0.19
CA LYS A 455 26.43 -16.41 -0.78
C LYS A 455 26.15 -17.66 -1.63
N MET A 456 25.33 -18.59 -1.13
CA MET A 456 24.97 -19.79 -1.88
C MET A 456 24.23 -19.45 -3.19
N ALA A 457 23.34 -18.45 -3.17
CA ALA A 457 22.66 -18.01 -4.39
C ALA A 457 23.63 -17.38 -5.40
N GLU A 458 24.59 -16.58 -4.94
CA GLU A 458 25.63 -15.95 -5.76
C GLU A 458 26.55 -17.01 -6.40
N ASP A 459 27.06 -17.93 -5.58
CA ASP A 459 27.95 -19.02 -6.03
C ASP A 459 27.24 -19.93 -7.06
N LEU A 460 25.98 -20.29 -6.79
CA LEU A 460 25.17 -21.09 -7.70
C LEU A 460 24.89 -20.37 -9.02
N THR A 461 24.59 -19.07 -8.97
CA THR A 461 24.40 -18.27 -10.18
C THR A 461 25.67 -18.19 -11.02
N ALA A 462 26.84 -18.01 -10.39
CA ALA A 462 28.12 -18.02 -11.08
C ALA A 462 28.40 -19.37 -11.73
N HIS A 463 28.12 -20.46 -11.02
CA HIS A 463 28.28 -21.84 -11.55
C HIS A 463 27.39 -22.08 -12.78
N PHE A 464 26.09 -21.72 -12.70
CA PHE A 464 25.17 -21.91 -13.83
C PHE A 464 25.57 -21.07 -15.05
N ARG A 465 26.03 -19.83 -14.84
CA ARG A 465 26.60 -19.03 -15.94
C ARG A 465 27.82 -19.69 -16.59
N GLY A 466 28.68 -20.29 -15.78
CA GLY A 466 29.85 -21.05 -16.28
C GLY A 466 29.47 -22.24 -17.15
N LEU A 467 28.27 -22.81 -16.94
CA LEU A 467 27.70 -23.89 -17.76
C LEU A 467 26.89 -23.37 -18.97
N GLY A 468 26.85 -22.06 -19.21
CA GLY A 468 26.10 -21.46 -20.32
C GLY A 468 24.60 -21.34 -20.10
N ILE A 469 24.11 -21.57 -18.87
CA ILE A 469 22.69 -21.39 -18.51
C ILE A 469 22.39 -19.92 -18.37
N LYS A 470 21.29 -19.45 -18.95
CA LYS A 470 20.77 -18.08 -18.80
C LYS A 470 20.13 -17.95 -17.44
N VAL A 471 20.83 -17.34 -16.49
CA VAL A 471 20.43 -17.24 -15.09
C VAL A 471 20.58 -15.83 -14.55
N ARG A 472 19.62 -15.39 -13.74
CA ARG A 472 19.71 -14.18 -12.89
C ARG A 472 19.58 -14.54 -11.41
N TYR A 473 20.13 -13.68 -10.58
CA TYR A 473 20.03 -13.73 -9.12
C TYR A 473 19.18 -12.56 -8.61
N MET A 474 18.27 -12.84 -7.68
CA MET A 474 17.47 -11.82 -6.99
C MET A 474 17.81 -11.83 -5.50
N HIS A 475 18.24 -10.68 -4.96
CA HIS A 475 18.56 -10.49 -3.54
C HIS A 475 17.63 -9.47 -2.88
N ALA A 476 17.73 -9.37 -1.55
CA ALA A 476 16.85 -8.49 -0.77
C ALA A 476 17.06 -6.99 -1.04
N ASP A 477 18.28 -6.63 -1.48
CA ASP A 477 18.67 -5.23 -1.72
C ASP A 477 18.32 -4.73 -3.14
N VAL A 478 17.68 -5.57 -3.96
CA VAL A 478 17.19 -5.20 -5.29
C VAL A 478 16.02 -4.23 -5.13
N SER A 479 16.08 -3.09 -5.81
CA SER A 479 14.99 -2.11 -5.82
C SER A 479 13.69 -2.73 -6.35
N ALA A 480 12.56 -2.15 -6.01
CA ALA A 480 11.27 -2.63 -6.50
C ALA A 480 11.20 -2.62 -8.04
N LEU A 481 11.75 -1.60 -8.67
CA LEU A 481 11.81 -1.47 -10.13
C LEU A 481 12.67 -2.58 -10.77
N GLU A 482 13.90 -2.74 -10.30
CA GLU A 482 14.80 -3.77 -10.80
C GLU A 482 14.20 -5.18 -10.61
N ARG A 483 13.44 -5.37 -9.53
CA ARG A 483 12.69 -6.60 -9.30
C ARG A 483 11.60 -6.81 -10.36
N MET A 484 10.87 -5.78 -10.75
CA MET A 484 9.87 -5.83 -11.82
C MET A 484 10.53 -6.15 -13.17
N GLU A 485 11.67 -5.56 -13.47
CA GLU A 485 12.45 -5.86 -14.68
C GLU A 485 12.92 -7.31 -14.71
N ILE A 486 13.47 -7.82 -13.60
CA ILE A 486 13.91 -9.23 -13.50
C ILE A 486 12.72 -10.17 -13.75
N ILE A 487 11.57 -9.89 -13.20
CA ILE A 487 10.35 -10.71 -13.36
C ILE A 487 9.84 -10.64 -14.79
N ARG A 488 9.80 -9.45 -15.39
CA ARG A 488 9.45 -9.26 -16.79
C ARG A 488 10.36 -10.07 -17.72
N ASP A 489 11.67 -9.95 -17.53
CA ASP A 489 12.66 -10.59 -18.35
C ASP A 489 12.59 -12.13 -18.23
N LEU A 490 12.29 -12.65 -17.02
CA LEU A 490 12.00 -14.06 -16.80
C LEU A 490 10.79 -14.52 -17.64
N ARG A 491 9.70 -13.76 -17.62
CA ARG A 491 8.49 -14.06 -18.36
C ARG A 491 8.69 -13.99 -19.88
N LEU A 492 9.48 -13.01 -20.36
CA LEU A 492 9.85 -12.88 -21.77
C LEU A 492 10.82 -13.95 -22.26
N GLY A 493 11.52 -14.64 -21.33
CA GLY A 493 12.49 -15.66 -21.68
C GLY A 493 13.88 -15.13 -22.02
N GLU A 494 14.20 -13.92 -21.59
CA GLU A 494 15.56 -13.39 -21.67
C GLU A 494 16.54 -14.24 -20.88
N PHE A 495 16.04 -14.90 -19.83
CA PHE A 495 16.74 -15.91 -19.07
C PHE A 495 15.78 -17.00 -18.58
N ASP A 496 16.30 -18.20 -18.25
CA ASP A 496 15.52 -19.40 -17.97
C ASP A 496 15.41 -19.69 -16.47
N VAL A 497 16.37 -19.23 -15.67
CA VAL A 497 16.49 -19.58 -14.26
C VAL A 497 16.60 -18.32 -13.39
N LEU A 498 15.76 -18.25 -12.36
CA LEU A 498 15.85 -17.24 -11.31
C LEU A 498 16.28 -17.90 -10.00
N VAL A 499 17.40 -17.46 -9.45
CA VAL A 499 17.95 -17.95 -8.16
C VAL A 499 17.77 -16.89 -7.08
N GLY A 500 17.44 -17.29 -5.86
CA GLY A 500 17.41 -16.38 -4.71
C GLY A 500 16.98 -17.05 -3.41
N LEU A 501 16.97 -16.29 -2.31
CA LEU A 501 16.62 -16.80 -0.99
C LEU A 501 15.11 -16.91 -0.78
N ASN A 502 14.44 -15.81 -0.99
CA ASN A 502 13.01 -15.63 -0.76
C ASN A 502 12.42 -14.98 -2.00
N LEU A 503 12.46 -15.75 -3.09
CA LEU A 503 12.26 -15.25 -4.44
C LEU A 503 10.95 -14.54 -4.62
N LEU A 504 9.92 -14.95 -3.88
CA LEU A 504 8.58 -14.56 -4.18
C LEU A 504 7.75 -14.47 -2.88
N ARG A 505 7.99 -13.42 -2.10
CA ARG A 505 6.97 -13.01 -1.14
C ARG A 505 5.82 -12.44 -1.97
N GLU A 506 4.67 -13.09 -1.90
CA GLU A 506 3.30 -12.72 -2.30
C GLU A 506 3.10 -11.92 -3.64
N GLY A 507 2.04 -12.24 -4.34
CA GLY A 507 1.50 -11.40 -5.42
C GLY A 507 2.03 -11.66 -6.85
N LEU A 508 3.00 -12.55 -7.09
CA LEU A 508 3.50 -12.80 -8.43
C LEU A 508 2.81 -13.98 -9.12
N ASP A 509 2.26 -13.70 -10.29
CA ASP A 509 1.61 -14.66 -11.17
C ASP A 509 2.55 -15.02 -12.33
N LEU A 510 3.22 -16.18 -12.26
CA LEU A 510 4.22 -16.63 -13.21
C LEU A 510 3.80 -17.97 -13.86
N PRO A 511 2.88 -17.94 -14.81
CA PRO A 511 2.41 -19.18 -15.47
C PRO A 511 3.49 -19.90 -16.28
N GLU A 512 4.59 -19.22 -16.63
CA GLU A 512 5.71 -19.77 -17.36
C GLU A 512 6.62 -20.68 -16.48
N VAL A 513 6.49 -20.57 -15.14
CA VAL A 513 7.28 -21.38 -14.19
C VAL A 513 6.68 -22.77 -14.07
N SER A 514 7.41 -23.77 -14.57
CA SER A 514 7.04 -25.19 -14.48
C SER A 514 7.84 -25.97 -13.43
N LEU A 515 9.00 -25.42 -12.98
CA LEU A 515 9.82 -26.07 -11.97
C LEU A 515 10.18 -25.08 -10.84
N VAL A 516 10.00 -25.53 -9.62
CA VAL A 516 10.54 -24.88 -8.42
C VAL A 516 11.47 -25.86 -7.71
N ALA A 517 12.74 -25.51 -7.57
CA ALA A 517 13.75 -26.29 -6.87
C ALA A 517 14.06 -25.63 -5.51
N ILE A 518 13.98 -26.40 -4.45
CA ILE A 518 14.27 -25.97 -3.08
C ILE A 518 15.49 -26.74 -2.59
N LEU A 519 16.64 -26.07 -2.55
CA LEU A 519 17.89 -26.65 -2.06
C LEU A 519 17.90 -26.68 -0.53
N ASP A 520 18.53 -27.70 0.05
CA ASP A 520 18.62 -27.88 1.49
C ASP A 520 17.24 -27.76 2.18
N ALA A 521 16.25 -28.44 1.66
CA ALA A 521 14.88 -28.36 2.16
C ALA A 521 14.73 -28.96 3.56
N ASP A 522 15.66 -29.80 4.02
CA ASP A 522 15.72 -30.42 5.34
C ASP A 522 16.40 -29.55 6.41
N LYS A 523 16.91 -28.38 6.07
CA LYS A 523 17.47 -27.42 7.04
C LYS A 523 16.36 -26.59 7.64
N GLU A 524 15.74 -27.07 8.72
CA GLU A 524 14.65 -26.37 9.38
C GLU A 524 15.01 -24.94 9.79
N GLY A 525 14.04 -24.04 9.64
CA GLY A 525 14.18 -22.62 9.93
C GLY A 525 13.08 -21.81 9.26
N PHE A 526 13.13 -20.50 9.41
CA PHE A 526 12.10 -19.59 8.89
C PHE A 526 11.82 -19.78 7.39
N LEU A 527 12.87 -19.97 6.56
CA LEU A 527 12.75 -20.17 5.12
C LEU A 527 12.30 -21.58 4.70
N ARG A 528 12.25 -22.51 5.63
CA ARG A 528 11.86 -23.93 5.42
C ARG A 528 10.74 -24.37 6.39
N SER A 529 10.03 -23.42 6.97
CA SER A 529 8.80 -23.68 7.71
C SER A 529 7.69 -24.20 6.79
N GLU A 530 6.71 -24.90 7.34
CA GLU A 530 5.53 -25.38 6.62
C GLU A 530 4.91 -24.27 5.74
N THR A 531 4.66 -23.10 6.31
CA THR A 531 4.08 -21.94 5.62
C THR A 531 4.94 -21.50 4.44
N SER A 532 6.27 -21.36 4.65
CA SER A 532 7.20 -20.94 3.61
C SER A 532 7.27 -21.98 2.46
N LEU A 533 7.28 -23.27 2.80
CA LEU A 533 7.28 -24.35 1.80
C LEU A 533 5.98 -24.36 1.00
N ILE A 534 4.81 -24.29 1.63
CA ILE A 534 3.50 -24.26 0.93
C ILE A 534 3.43 -23.06 -0.04
N GLN A 535 3.91 -21.90 0.37
CA GLN A 535 3.92 -20.71 -0.49
C GLN A 535 4.85 -20.86 -1.67
N THR A 536 6.06 -21.40 -1.44
CA THR A 536 7.05 -21.63 -2.49
C THR A 536 6.56 -22.69 -3.48
N ILE A 537 5.99 -23.78 -2.99
CA ILE A 537 5.34 -24.83 -3.78
C ILE A 537 4.23 -24.24 -4.65
N GLY A 538 3.41 -23.37 -4.08
CA GLY A 538 2.31 -22.70 -4.78
C GLY A 538 2.71 -21.85 -5.99
N ARG A 539 3.99 -21.52 -6.15
CA ARG A 539 4.49 -20.76 -7.32
C ARG A 539 4.46 -21.59 -8.62
N ALA A 540 4.62 -22.91 -8.53
CA ALA A 540 4.46 -23.79 -9.70
C ALA A 540 2.99 -24.16 -9.98
N ALA A 541 2.03 -23.76 -9.14
CA ALA A 541 0.61 -24.14 -9.27
C ALA A 541 -0.15 -23.39 -10.40
N ARG A 542 0.52 -22.51 -11.13
CA ARG A 542 -0.03 -21.79 -12.30
C ARG A 542 0.26 -22.48 -13.62
N ASN A 543 1.12 -23.49 -13.59
CA ASN A 543 1.48 -24.32 -14.75
C ASN A 543 0.86 -25.70 -14.62
N ALA A 544 0.25 -26.21 -15.69
CA ALA A 544 -0.37 -27.54 -15.69
C ALA A 544 0.67 -28.66 -15.48
N GLU A 545 1.91 -28.46 -15.92
CA GLU A 545 3.04 -29.37 -15.76
C GLU A 545 3.94 -29.03 -14.53
N GLY A 546 3.37 -28.29 -13.57
CA GLY A 546 4.09 -27.82 -12.39
C GLY A 546 4.73 -28.94 -11.56
N LEU A 547 6.05 -28.86 -11.33
CA LEU A 547 6.85 -29.75 -10.50
C LEU A 547 7.60 -28.96 -9.44
N VAL A 548 7.68 -29.51 -8.24
CA VAL A 548 8.54 -29.01 -7.17
C VAL A 548 9.50 -30.09 -6.73
N ILE A 549 10.79 -29.78 -6.69
CA ILE A 549 11.82 -30.69 -6.19
C ILE A 549 12.35 -30.15 -4.86
N LEU A 550 12.22 -30.94 -3.81
CA LEU A 550 12.81 -30.70 -2.50
C LEU A 550 14.10 -31.52 -2.41
N TYR A 551 15.26 -30.87 -2.47
CA TYR A 551 16.53 -31.55 -2.25
C TYR A 551 16.78 -31.69 -0.75
N ALA A 552 16.71 -32.92 -0.26
CA ALA A 552 16.79 -33.26 1.15
C ALA A 552 17.20 -34.69 1.37
N ASP A 553 18.04 -34.92 2.38
CA ASP A 553 18.42 -36.30 2.80
C ASP A 553 17.44 -36.86 3.81
N THR A 554 16.72 -36.01 4.52
CA THR A 554 15.68 -36.39 5.50
C THR A 554 14.42 -35.58 5.31
N VAL A 555 13.25 -36.19 5.45
CA VAL A 555 11.98 -35.49 5.40
C VAL A 555 11.65 -34.93 6.78
N THR A 556 11.70 -33.62 6.94
CA THR A 556 11.39 -32.93 8.21
C THR A 556 9.89 -32.86 8.46
N PRO A 557 9.43 -32.58 9.70
CA PRO A 557 8.01 -32.36 10.00
C PRO A 557 7.38 -31.26 9.13
N SER A 558 8.08 -30.14 8.92
CA SER A 558 7.62 -29.02 8.07
C SER A 558 7.46 -29.45 6.60
N MET A 559 8.40 -30.22 6.06
CA MET A 559 8.29 -30.78 4.72
C MET A 559 7.10 -31.75 4.62
N ARG A 560 6.95 -32.65 5.60
CA ARG A 560 5.83 -33.60 5.63
C ARG A 560 4.48 -32.88 5.59
N ALA A 561 4.29 -31.90 6.48
CA ALA A 561 3.06 -31.13 6.55
C ALA A 561 2.77 -30.40 5.22
N ALA A 562 3.79 -29.78 4.60
CA ALA A 562 3.63 -29.06 3.33
C ALA A 562 3.29 -30.02 2.18
N MET A 563 3.92 -31.19 2.11
CA MET A 563 3.66 -32.21 1.09
C MET A 563 2.26 -32.81 1.25
N ASP A 564 1.87 -33.18 2.46
CA ASP A 564 0.55 -33.78 2.76
C ASP A 564 -0.57 -32.78 2.41
N GLU A 565 -0.43 -31.50 2.77
CA GLU A 565 -1.41 -30.46 2.43
C GLU A 565 -1.49 -30.21 0.91
N THR A 566 -0.33 -30.20 0.22
CA THR A 566 -0.29 -30.04 -1.24
C THR A 566 -0.98 -31.20 -1.95
N GLU A 567 -0.72 -32.44 -1.51
CA GLU A 567 -1.34 -33.63 -2.08
C GLU A 567 -2.85 -33.69 -1.78
N ARG A 568 -3.28 -33.31 -0.56
CA ARG A 568 -4.70 -33.17 -0.21
C ARG A 568 -5.42 -32.21 -1.17
N ARG A 569 -4.84 -31.00 -1.39
CA ARG A 569 -5.40 -29.98 -2.29
C ARG A 569 -5.43 -30.47 -3.73
N ARG A 570 -4.35 -31.11 -4.17
CA ARG A 570 -4.25 -31.71 -5.50
C ARG A 570 -5.34 -32.74 -5.76
N LYS A 571 -5.58 -33.62 -4.80
CA LYS A 571 -6.62 -34.65 -4.89
C LYS A 571 -8.02 -34.04 -4.94
N LEU A 572 -8.32 -33.09 -4.08
CA LEU A 572 -9.63 -32.39 -4.07
C LEU A 572 -9.91 -31.73 -5.42
N GLN A 573 -8.93 -31.05 -5.99
CA GLN A 573 -9.05 -30.42 -7.31
C GLN A 573 -9.22 -31.44 -8.42
N ASP A 574 -8.47 -32.54 -8.41
CA ASP A 574 -8.56 -33.59 -9.43
C ASP A 574 -9.92 -34.30 -9.39
N ASP A 575 -10.42 -34.62 -8.20
CA ASP A 575 -11.75 -35.22 -8.01
C ASP A 575 -12.85 -34.26 -8.51
N PHE A 576 -12.74 -32.96 -8.24
CA PHE A 576 -13.64 -31.94 -8.74
C PHE A 576 -13.61 -31.86 -10.27
N ASN A 577 -12.39 -31.80 -10.86
CA ASN A 577 -12.21 -31.75 -12.32
C ASN A 577 -12.85 -32.95 -13.01
N LYS A 578 -12.63 -34.17 -12.48
CA LYS A 578 -13.22 -35.41 -13.02
C LYS A 578 -14.75 -35.39 -12.94
N ALA A 579 -15.31 -34.91 -11.82
CA ALA A 579 -16.75 -34.84 -11.64
C ALA A 579 -17.44 -33.84 -12.58
N HIS A 580 -16.74 -32.77 -12.98
CA HIS A 580 -17.28 -31.71 -13.83
C HIS A 580 -16.71 -31.70 -15.26
N GLY A 581 -15.88 -32.64 -15.64
CA GLY A 581 -15.28 -32.74 -16.99
C GLY A 581 -14.34 -31.57 -17.32
N ILE A 582 -13.67 -30.96 -16.30
CA ILE A 582 -12.77 -29.84 -16.48
C ILE A 582 -11.38 -30.36 -16.85
N ILE A 583 -10.82 -29.81 -17.92
CA ILE A 583 -9.43 -30.07 -18.34
C ILE A 583 -8.56 -28.89 -17.86
N PRO A 584 -7.55 -29.15 -17.00
CA PRO A 584 -6.65 -28.09 -16.53
C PRO A 584 -5.95 -27.37 -17.69
N GLN A 585 -5.97 -26.05 -17.70
CA GLN A 585 -5.30 -25.25 -18.73
C GLN A 585 -4.47 -24.15 -18.07
N THR A 586 -3.20 -24.04 -18.50
CA THR A 586 -2.32 -22.94 -18.09
C THR A 586 -2.87 -21.62 -18.64
N ILE A 587 -3.12 -20.65 -17.76
CA ILE A 587 -3.59 -19.32 -18.15
C ILE A 587 -2.42 -18.55 -18.74
N ARG A 588 -2.51 -18.13 -19.99
CA ARG A 588 -1.55 -17.24 -20.64
C ARG A 588 -2.06 -15.81 -20.53
N LYS A 589 -1.59 -15.05 -19.55
CA LYS A 589 -1.79 -13.60 -19.52
C LYS A 589 -0.81 -12.93 -20.48
N SER A 590 -1.27 -11.97 -21.27
CA SER A 590 -0.38 -11.23 -22.18
C SER A 590 0.68 -10.44 -21.38
N VAL A 591 1.92 -10.55 -21.78
CA VAL A 591 3.05 -9.79 -21.20
C VAL A 591 3.04 -8.34 -21.71
N ARG A 592 2.15 -8.00 -22.66
CA ARG A 592 2.13 -6.71 -23.38
C ARG A 592 2.01 -5.49 -22.47
N GLU A 593 1.17 -5.55 -21.43
CA GLU A 593 0.96 -4.40 -20.52
C GLU A 593 2.20 -4.07 -19.69
N MET A 594 2.97 -5.09 -19.27
CA MET A 594 4.26 -4.87 -18.58
C MET A 594 5.41 -4.48 -19.52
N VAL A 595 5.33 -4.85 -20.79
CA VAL A 595 6.38 -4.60 -21.80
C VAL A 595 6.39 -3.13 -22.25
N GLU A 596 5.23 -2.50 -22.42
CA GLU A 596 5.15 -1.09 -22.83
C GLU A 596 5.74 -0.17 -21.77
N ILE A 597 5.50 -0.46 -20.48
CA ILE A 597 6.02 0.30 -19.34
C ILE A 597 7.54 0.27 -19.28
N SER A 598 8.15 -0.87 -19.57
CA SER A 598 9.60 -1.06 -19.40
C SER A 598 10.44 -0.66 -20.62
N HIS A 599 9.91 -0.75 -21.84
CA HIS A 599 10.58 -0.27 -23.02
C HIS A 599 10.75 1.26 -23.00
N SER A 600 9.73 1.98 -22.53
CA SER A 600 9.82 3.44 -22.36
C SER A 600 10.85 3.83 -21.30
N ALA A 601 11.00 3.04 -20.22
CA ALA A 601 12.02 3.27 -19.18
C ALA A 601 13.46 3.02 -19.68
N GLU A 602 13.67 1.96 -20.48
CA GLU A 602 14.99 1.68 -21.07
C GLU A 602 15.40 2.70 -22.13
N GLU A 603 14.47 3.14 -22.98
CA GLU A 603 14.73 4.21 -23.95
C GLU A 603 15.05 5.53 -23.26
N ALA A 604 14.32 5.87 -22.19
CA ALA A 604 14.54 7.06 -21.41
C ALA A 604 15.91 7.01 -20.68
N SER A 605 16.32 5.87 -20.12
CA SER A 605 17.65 5.68 -19.51
C SER A 605 18.81 5.77 -20.52
N LYS A 606 18.59 5.33 -21.77
CA LYS A 606 19.58 5.48 -22.86
C LYS A 606 19.66 6.92 -23.38
N LEU A 607 18.57 7.67 -23.28
CA LEU A 607 18.49 9.09 -23.70
C LEU A 607 19.18 10.04 -22.72
N SER A 608 19.16 9.75 -21.40
CA SER A 608 19.85 10.57 -20.38
C SER A 608 21.39 10.60 -20.57
N LYS A 609 21.94 9.55 -21.18
CA LYS A 609 23.40 9.43 -21.47
C LYS A 609 23.85 10.06 -22.79
N LYS A 610 22.92 10.54 -23.64
CA LYS A 610 23.25 11.25 -24.91
C LYS A 610 23.19 12.75 -24.71
N LYS A 611 24.17 13.48 -25.30
CA LYS A 611 24.07 14.95 -25.43
C LYS A 611 22.93 15.30 -26.41
N LEU A 612 21.75 15.57 -25.87
CA LEU A 612 20.56 15.99 -26.58
C LEU A 612 20.65 17.49 -26.89
N SER A 613 20.15 17.92 -28.04
CA SER A 613 19.91 19.34 -28.32
C SER A 613 18.76 19.85 -27.42
N ASP A 614 18.71 21.18 -27.20
CA ASP A 614 17.70 21.78 -26.33
C ASP A 614 16.25 21.48 -26.79
N ARG A 615 16.05 21.36 -28.10
CA ARG A 615 14.73 20.98 -28.66
C ARG A 615 14.37 19.52 -28.40
N GLU A 616 15.30 18.61 -28.65
CA GLU A 616 15.10 17.16 -28.36
C GLU A 616 14.92 16.90 -26.86
N ARG A 617 15.61 17.68 -26.03
CA ARG A 617 15.44 17.62 -24.57
C ARG A 617 14.03 18.04 -24.16
N ALA A 618 13.50 19.16 -24.69
CA ALA A 618 12.16 19.63 -24.40
C ALA A 618 11.07 18.64 -24.88
N GLU A 619 11.21 18.05 -26.08
CA GLU A 619 10.30 17.05 -26.62
C GLU A 619 10.33 15.76 -25.79
N THR A 620 11.50 15.33 -25.31
CA THR A 620 11.67 14.16 -24.44
C THR A 620 11.03 14.39 -23.08
N ILE A 621 11.23 15.55 -22.46
CA ILE A 621 10.61 15.91 -21.17
C ILE A 621 9.08 15.87 -21.31
N ALA A 622 8.52 16.48 -22.35
CA ALA A 622 7.08 16.50 -22.57
C ALA A 622 6.48 15.08 -22.75
N ARG A 623 7.21 14.18 -23.42
CA ARG A 623 6.81 12.77 -23.56
C ARG A 623 6.85 12.06 -22.21
N LEU A 624 7.96 12.16 -21.47
CA LEU A 624 8.12 11.55 -20.16
C LEU A 624 7.10 12.05 -19.13
N GLU A 625 6.74 13.35 -19.18
CA GLU A 625 5.67 13.90 -18.33
C GLU A 625 4.30 13.29 -18.63
N LYS A 626 4.01 13.03 -19.90
CA LYS A 626 2.76 12.36 -20.29
C LYS A 626 2.74 10.91 -19.79
N GLU A 627 3.83 10.17 -20.00
CA GLU A 627 3.98 8.80 -19.55
C GLU A 627 3.96 8.71 -18.02
N MET A 628 4.60 9.61 -17.31
CA MET A 628 4.55 9.71 -15.85
C MET A 628 3.11 9.89 -15.34
N LYS A 629 2.33 10.75 -16.01
CA LYS A 629 0.92 10.96 -15.66
C LYS A 629 0.07 9.74 -15.96
N GLU A 630 0.34 9.00 -17.02
CA GLU A 630 -0.33 7.73 -17.34
C GLU A 630 0.02 6.64 -16.33
N ALA A 631 1.29 6.45 -16.01
CA ALA A 631 1.75 5.52 -14.98
C ALA A 631 1.11 5.83 -13.61
N SER A 632 1.06 7.10 -13.23
CA SER A 632 0.36 7.53 -12.02
C SER A 632 -1.15 7.24 -12.04
N ARG A 633 -1.79 7.31 -13.21
CA ARG A 633 -3.21 6.93 -13.38
C ARG A 633 -3.45 5.44 -13.18
N MET A 634 -2.50 4.62 -13.64
CA MET A 634 -2.54 3.17 -13.51
C MET A 634 -2.05 2.69 -12.13
N LEU A 635 -1.86 3.61 -11.16
CA LEU A 635 -1.36 3.35 -9.80
C LEU A 635 0.07 2.76 -9.77
N GLU A 636 0.83 2.89 -10.85
CA GLU A 636 2.22 2.45 -10.99
C GLU A 636 3.18 3.54 -10.46
N PHE A 637 3.06 3.83 -9.19
CA PHE A 637 3.73 4.98 -8.57
C PHE A 637 5.26 4.87 -8.57
N GLU A 638 5.81 3.66 -8.52
CA GLU A 638 7.26 3.43 -8.59
C GLU A 638 7.80 3.78 -9.98
N TYR A 639 7.04 3.42 -11.02
CA TYR A 639 7.38 3.80 -12.38
C TYR A 639 7.19 5.30 -12.63
N ALA A 640 6.12 5.89 -12.12
CA ALA A 640 5.89 7.33 -12.19
C ALA A 640 7.01 8.13 -11.47
N ALA A 641 7.49 7.64 -10.33
CA ALA A 641 8.62 8.24 -9.60
C ALA A 641 9.92 8.19 -10.41
N LEU A 642 10.19 7.08 -11.08
CA LEU A 642 11.37 6.93 -11.95
C LEU A 642 11.34 7.87 -13.14
N LEU A 643 10.20 8.01 -13.80
CA LEU A 643 10.02 8.96 -14.89
C LEU A 643 10.21 10.40 -14.42
N ARG A 644 9.74 10.73 -13.22
CA ARG A 644 9.97 12.04 -12.58
C ARG A 644 11.46 12.29 -12.36
N ASP A 645 12.20 11.35 -11.83
CA ASP A 645 13.63 11.49 -11.54
C ASP A 645 14.42 11.69 -12.83
N GLN A 646 14.04 11.02 -13.91
CA GLN A 646 14.60 11.26 -15.25
C GLN A 646 14.28 12.65 -15.81
N ILE A 647 13.06 13.14 -15.58
CA ILE A 647 12.68 14.50 -15.97
C ILE A 647 13.53 15.53 -15.22
N ILE A 648 13.76 15.33 -13.91
CA ILE A 648 14.62 16.19 -13.09
C ILE A 648 16.06 16.17 -13.61
N GLU A 649 16.61 14.99 -13.92
CA GLU A 649 17.96 14.85 -14.49
C GLU A 649 18.08 15.56 -15.85
N LEU A 650 17.07 15.40 -16.72
CA LEU A 650 17.03 16.08 -18.03
C LEU A 650 16.86 17.60 -17.92
N ARG A 651 16.19 18.11 -16.89
CA ARG A 651 16.07 19.54 -16.62
C ARG A 651 17.36 20.14 -16.06
N GLY A 652 18.24 19.32 -15.50
CA GLY A 652 19.45 19.76 -14.81
C GLY A 652 19.17 20.40 -13.45
N GLU A 653 18.01 20.14 -12.88
CA GLU A 653 17.65 20.51 -11.52
C GLU A 653 18.22 19.43 -10.57
N LYS A 654 19.21 19.82 -9.73
CA LYS A 654 19.73 19.00 -8.64
C LYS A 654 19.09 19.39 -7.34
#